data_2056cacdaec99230179a905879af75ae
#
_entry.id   2056cacdaec99230179a905879af75ae
#
_cell.length_a   1.000
_cell.length_b   1.000
_cell.length_c   1.000
_cell.angle_alpha   90.00
_cell.angle_beta   90.00
_cell.angle_gamma   90.00
#
_symmetry.space_group_name_H-M   'P 1'
#
loop_
_entity.id
_entity.type
_entity.pdbx_description
1 polymer ?
#
loop_
_entity_poly.entity_id
_entity_poly.type
_entity_poly.pdbx_seq_one_letter_code
_entity_poly.pdbx_strand_id
1 'polypeptide(L)'
;MGCSARYCLLALSLCLVTEHAFGVRIMPKRKKEAGTIDDQSTSASWWQAGTATPFHDSGSEFSSTHGLVQTHPSSISDGYSFGSSGASANPFVSTSGSGPLSGSFRSNPLPPLTKSSNGKTTLKHLDFTSSATAELRRNPALSAPDECARACREGEPPRICYYHFTLEMYTVLGAACQVCTPNATNVVWSHCQCVLADGVERGILTANRMLPGPSIQVCENDKVVIDVENHMEGMEVTIHWHGIWQRGSQYYDGVPFVTQCPIQQGNTFRYQWQGNAGTHFWHAHTGLQKLDGLYGSIVVRQPPSKDPNSHLYDYDLTTHVMLLSDWLHEDAAERYPGRLAVNTGQDPESVLINGKGQFRDPNTGFMTNTPLEVFTITPGRRYRFRMINAFASVCPAQLTIEGHNLTVIATDGEPVQPVQVNTIISFSGERYDFVIEASNRPAAYWIQVRGLGECGIKRAQQLGILRYARGPYQPSTPAPTYDIGIPQGVVMNPLDARCNIPRTDAICVSQLKNAQHIDPAILQERPDVKIFLPFRFFVYRPEMLFQPNTYNRYLVAPQGDHVISLIDEISYMAPPAPLISQYDDINPEQFCNGDNRPANCGQNCMCTHKVDIPLNAVVEMVLVDEVQIVNLSHPFHLHGYSYNVIGIGRSPDQNVKKINLKHALDLDRRGLLERHLKQGDLPPAKDTIAVPNNGYVVLRFRATNPGFWLLHCHFLFHIVIGMNVVLQVGTQADLPPVPPNFPTCGDHLPPIN
;
A
#
# COMPACT_ATOMS: atom_id res chain seq x y z
N MET A 1 22.67 21.48 -34.61
CA MET A 1 22.63 22.64 -33.73
C MET A 1 21.26 23.26 -33.85
N GLY A 2 20.35 22.90 -33.05
CA GLY A 2 18.98 23.44 -33.02
C GLY A 2 18.32 22.99 -31.73
N CYS A 3 18.46 23.79 -30.68
CA CYS A 3 17.66 23.63 -29.47
C CYS A 3 16.20 23.92 -29.81
N SER A 4 15.33 22.96 -29.63
CA SER A 4 13.92 23.11 -29.85
C SER A 4 13.35 24.16 -28.87
N ALA A 5 12.61 25.13 -29.37
CA ALA A 5 12.05 26.27 -28.63
C ALA A 5 11.15 25.88 -27.42
N ARG A 6 10.79 24.61 -27.29
CA ARG A 6 9.98 24.12 -26.16
C ARG A 6 10.77 23.93 -24.87
N TYR A 7 12.04 23.58 -24.96
CA TYR A 7 12.89 23.41 -23.76
C TYR A 7 13.29 24.74 -23.13
N CYS A 8 13.48 25.79 -23.95
CA CYS A 8 13.76 27.12 -23.44
C CYS A 8 12.58 27.77 -22.71
N LEU A 9 11.33 27.46 -23.11
CA LEU A 9 10.16 27.98 -22.42
C LEU A 9 9.90 27.33 -21.05
N LEU A 10 10.23 26.04 -20.88
CA LEU A 10 10.14 25.39 -19.57
C LEU A 10 11.20 25.91 -18.59
N ALA A 11 12.43 26.11 -19.06
CA ALA A 11 13.49 26.68 -18.24
C ALA A 11 13.19 28.14 -17.83
N LEU A 12 12.58 28.94 -18.71
CA LEU A 12 12.16 30.31 -18.41
C LEU A 12 10.95 30.33 -17.45
N SER A 13 10.04 29.38 -17.52
CA SER A 13 8.92 29.28 -16.57
C SER A 13 9.39 28.92 -15.15
N LEU A 14 10.40 28.04 -15.00
CA LEU A 14 10.97 27.76 -13.69
C LEU A 14 11.75 28.94 -13.11
N CYS A 15 12.52 29.67 -13.91
CA CYS A 15 13.21 30.88 -13.45
C CYS A 15 12.25 32.00 -13.04
N LEU A 16 11.12 32.18 -13.74
CA LEU A 16 10.14 33.20 -13.40
C LEU A 16 9.32 32.90 -12.13
N VAL A 17 9.19 31.62 -11.76
CA VAL A 17 8.51 31.22 -10.52
C VAL A 17 9.41 31.40 -9.29
N THR A 18 10.75 31.31 -9.46
CA THR A 18 11.69 31.53 -8.35
C THR A 18 11.97 32.98 -8.04
N GLU A 19 11.87 33.90 -8.99
CA GLU A 19 12.10 35.34 -8.75
C GLU A 19 10.92 36.06 -8.04
N HIS A 20 9.73 35.47 -8.00
CA HIS A 20 8.58 36.06 -7.30
C HIS A 20 8.43 35.62 -5.83
N ALA A 21 9.34 34.79 -5.32
CA ALA A 21 9.33 34.33 -3.92
C ALA A 21 10.20 35.18 -2.97
N PHE A 22 10.99 36.16 -3.47
CA PHE A 22 11.82 37.02 -2.64
C PHE A 22 11.52 38.52 -2.86
N GLY A 23 10.37 38.93 -2.36
CA GLY A 23 10.03 40.33 -2.23
C GLY A 23 10.31 40.82 -0.80
N VAL A 24 11.56 41.15 -0.50
CA VAL A 24 11.91 41.85 0.75
C VAL A 24 11.44 43.33 0.63
N ARG A 25 10.39 43.70 1.34
CA ARG A 25 10.06 45.09 1.61
C ARG A 25 10.64 45.50 2.96
N ILE A 26 11.67 46.33 2.92
CA ILE A 26 12.19 47.06 4.09
C ILE A 26 11.14 48.13 4.51
N MET A 27 10.62 48.04 5.71
CA MET A 27 9.86 49.12 6.35
C MET A 27 10.46 49.47 7.72
N PRO A 28 10.37 50.73 8.17
CA PRO A 28 11.15 51.23 9.28
C PRO A 28 10.62 50.83 10.66
N LYS A 29 11.56 50.76 11.60
CA LYS A 29 11.34 50.40 13.02
C LYS A 29 10.24 51.22 13.67
N ARG A 30 9.25 50.55 14.28
CA ARG A 30 8.47 51.08 15.40
C ARG A 30 8.34 50.05 16.50
N LYS A 31 8.23 50.57 17.73
CA LYS A 31 8.42 50.00 19.04
C LYS A 31 7.55 48.78 19.40
N LYS A 32 8.11 47.97 20.28
CA LYS A 32 7.61 46.81 21.00
C LYS A 32 6.14 46.88 21.42
N GLU A 33 5.39 45.85 21.08
CA GLU A 33 4.38 45.23 21.90
C GLU A 33 4.39 43.72 21.64
N ALA A 34 4.01 42.94 22.67
CA ALA A 34 4.27 41.55 22.84
C ALA A 34 3.57 40.61 21.81
N GLY A 35 4.30 39.69 21.29
CA GLY A 35 3.94 38.30 21.12
C GLY A 35 3.05 37.89 19.97
N THR A 36 3.58 37.59 18.84
CA THR A 36 3.16 36.46 18.01
C THR A 36 4.39 36.01 17.25
N ILE A 37 4.79 34.77 17.47
CA ILE A 37 5.91 34.14 16.75
C ILE A 37 5.42 33.87 15.33
N ASP A 38 5.95 34.58 14.36
CA ASP A 38 5.75 34.27 12.95
C ASP A 38 6.41 32.94 12.61
N ASP A 39 5.58 31.99 12.24
CA ASP A 39 5.95 30.66 11.80
C ASP A 39 6.61 30.75 10.42
N GLN A 40 7.93 30.86 10.39
CA GLN A 40 8.70 30.72 9.15
C GLN A 40 8.84 29.24 8.82
N SER A 41 7.79 28.66 8.23
CA SER A 41 7.90 27.36 7.59
C SER A 41 8.76 27.51 6.32
N THR A 42 10.02 27.20 6.44
CA THR A 42 10.86 27.01 5.27
C THR A 42 10.44 25.73 4.55
N SER A 43 9.84 25.86 3.38
CA SER A 43 9.55 24.72 2.50
C SER A 43 10.87 24.15 1.97
N ALA A 44 11.41 23.17 2.65
CA ALA A 44 12.46 22.35 2.07
C ALA A 44 11.85 21.38 1.05
N SER A 45 12.26 21.52 -0.20
CA SER A 45 11.86 20.56 -1.24
C SER A 45 12.65 19.27 -1.06
N TRP A 46 12.03 18.26 -0.54
CA TRP A 46 12.59 16.93 -0.29
C TRP A 46 13.07 16.20 -1.55
N TRP A 47 12.68 16.69 -2.70
CA TRP A 47 12.75 15.98 -3.96
C TRP A 47 13.62 16.65 -5.03
N GLN A 48 14.40 17.66 -4.68
CA GLN A 48 15.34 18.24 -5.65
C GLN A 48 16.73 17.63 -5.50
N ALA A 49 17.10 16.84 -6.47
CA ALA A 49 18.48 16.38 -6.66
C ALA A 49 19.44 17.57 -6.70
N GLY A 50 20.31 17.68 -5.70
CA GLY A 50 21.33 18.71 -5.66
C GLY A 50 22.35 18.51 -6.79
N THR A 51 22.41 19.44 -7.72
CA THR A 51 23.54 19.54 -8.66
C THR A 51 24.76 20.00 -7.90
N ALA A 52 25.78 19.14 -7.84
CA ALA A 52 27.09 19.47 -7.30
C ALA A 52 27.71 20.59 -8.10
N THR A 53 27.98 21.74 -7.49
CA THR A 53 28.87 22.76 -8.01
C THR A 53 30.32 22.47 -7.59
N PRO A 54 31.30 22.57 -8.50
CA PRO A 54 32.69 22.33 -8.13
C PRO A 54 33.25 23.50 -7.33
N PHE A 55 33.83 23.21 -6.19
CA PHE A 55 34.62 24.17 -5.41
C PHE A 55 35.94 24.48 -6.10
N HIS A 56 36.19 25.75 -6.31
CA HIS A 56 37.49 26.27 -6.68
C HIS A 56 38.44 26.26 -5.48
N ASP A 57 39.60 25.70 -5.74
CA ASP A 57 40.77 25.60 -4.89
C ASP A 57 41.43 26.99 -4.69
N SER A 58 41.68 27.38 -3.44
CA SER A 58 42.62 28.44 -3.13
C SER A 58 43.55 27.93 -2.03
N GLY A 59 44.79 27.69 -2.44
CA GLY A 59 45.85 27.09 -1.65
C GLY A 59 46.37 27.97 -0.51
N SER A 60 46.90 27.29 0.49
CA SER A 60 48.05 27.76 1.28
C SER A 60 48.83 26.56 1.78
N GLU A 61 50.10 26.59 1.41
CA GLU A 61 51.18 25.67 1.78
C GLU A 61 51.40 25.65 3.30
N PHE A 62 51.70 24.47 3.84
CA PHE A 62 52.73 24.30 4.87
C PHE A 62 53.37 22.90 4.80
N SER A 63 54.67 22.91 4.70
CA SER A 63 55.64 21.82 4.61
C SER A 63 55.92 21.14 5.96
N SER A 64 56.12 19.83 5.96
CA SER A 64 57.36 19.12 6.42
C SER A 64 57.06 17.65 6.83
N THR A 65 57.63 16.75 6.07
CA THR A 65 58.77 15.81 6.28
C THR A 65 58.59 14.62 7.23
N HIS A 66 58.88 13.44 6.63
CA HIS A 66 59.43 12.16 7.15
C HIS A 66 58.47 11.22 7.89
N GLY A 67 58.34 9.95 7.57
CA GLY A 67 59.28 8.89 7.32
C GLY A 67 58.63 7.57 6.97
N LEU A 68 59.25 6.86 6.07
CA LEU A 68 59.00 5.49 5.65
C LEU A 68 59.25 4.48 6.78
N VAL A 69 58.36 3.46 6.94
CA VAL A 69 58.79 2.09 7.27
C VAL A 69 57.87 1.08 6.58
N GLN A 70 58.44 0.30 5.68
CA GLN A 70 57.92 -0.97 5.19
C GLN A 70 58.19 -2.08 6.21
N THR A 71 57.27 -3.02 6.40
CA THR A 71 57.62 -4.43 6.59
C THR A 71 56.44 -5.34 6.24
N HIS A 72 56.65 -6.24 5.36
CA HIS A 72 55.97 -7.49 5.05
C HIS A 72 56.62 -8.65 5.88
N PRO A 73 56.17 -9.92 5.75
CA PRO A 73 54.99 -10.58 6.29
C PRO A 73 55.40 -11.79 7.16
N SER A 74 54.47 -12.44 7.82
CA SER A 74 54.66 -13.84 8.25
C SER A 74 53.39 -14.64 8.26
N SER A 75 53.43 -15.69 7.51
CA SER A 75 52.57 -16.85 7.40
C SER A 75 52.50 -17.69 8.68
N ILE A 76 51.33 -18.23 9.03
CA ILE A 76 51.19 -19.51 9.71
C ILE A 76 50.05 -20.29 9.07
N SER A 77 50.42 -21.44 8.54
CA SER A 77 49.61 -22.56 8.05
C SER A 77 49.21 -23.50 9.18
N ASP A 78 48.02 -24.02 9.14
CA ASP A 78 47.64 -25.40 9.58
C ASP A 78 46.27 -25.68 8.94
N GLY A 79 46.14 -26.61 8.29
CA GLY A 79 46.19 -27.85 7.66
C GLY A 79 45.13 -28.79 8.22
N TYR A 80 44.02 -29.04 7.46
CA TYR A 80 43.30 -30.34 7.52
C TYR A 80 42.84 -30.75 6.11
N SER A 81 43.43 -31.83 5.68
CA SER A 81 43.15 -32.56 4.44
C SER A 81 41.98 -33.54 4.62
N PHE A 82 41.06 -33.59 3.64
CA PHE A 82 40.33 -34.82 3.34
C PHE A 82 40.27 -35.05 1.84
N GLY A 83 40.45 -36.32 1.50
CA GLY A 83 40.93 -36.87 0.28
C GLY A 83 40.04 -36.79 -0.93
N SER A 84 40.73 -36.80 -2.02
CA SER A 84 40.29 -36.94 -3.39
C SER A 84 39.86 -38.35 -3.74
N SER A 85 38.77 -38.49 -4.50
CA SER A 85 38.61 -39.57 -5.45
C SER A 85 38.09 -39.03 -6.76
N GLY A 86 38.89 -39.21 -7.81
CA GLY A 86 38.69 -38.64 -9.12
C GLY A 86 37.75 -39.46 -10.02
N ALA A 87 37.23 -38.83 -11.05
CA ALA A 87 36.88 -39.44 -12.33
C ALA A 87 36.88 -38.40 -13.46
N SER A 88 37.83 -38.61 -14.31
CA SER A 88 37.94 -38.40 -15.77
C SER A 88 37.03 -37.44 -16.51
N ALA A 89 37.69 -36.52 -17.20
CA ALA A 89 37.24 -35.74 -18.32
C ALA A 89 37.14 -36.58 -19.61
N ASN A 90 36.20 -36.21 -20.47
CA ASN A 90 36.40 -36.32 -21.93
C ASN A 90 35.51 -35.30 -22.72
N PRO A 91 35.87 -34.96 -23.95
CA PRO A 91 35.72 -33.61 -24.48
C PRO A 91 34.53 -33.46 -25.44
N PHE A 92 33.97 -32.25 -25.52
CA PHE A 92 32.94 -31.92 -26.52
C PHE A 92 33.55 -31.46 -27.84
N VAL A 93 33.16 -32.18 -28.89
CA VAL A 93 33.37 -31.83 -30.30
C VAL A 93 32.19 -30.93 -30.74
N SER A 94 32.53 -29.79 -31.32
CA SER A 94 31.60 -28.90 -32.00
C SER A 94 31.21 -29.44 -33.37
N THR A 95 29.92 -29.53 -33.66
CA THR A 95 29.41 -29.56 -35.04
C THR A 95 28.22 -28.64 -35.20
N SER A 96 28.42 -27.67 -36.06
CA SER A 96 27.42 -26.79 -36.64
C SER A 96 26.45 -27.55 -37.54
N GLY A 97 25.15 -27.34 -37.36
CA GLY A 97 24.11 -27.87 -38.25
C GLY A 97 22.86 -27.01 -38.19
N SER A 98 22.73 -26.14 -39.21
CA SER A 98 21.54 -25.35 -39.51
C SER A 98 20.47 -26.17 -40.17
N GLY A 99 19.24 -26.20 -39.64
CA GLY A 99 18.05 -26.73 -40.30
C GLY A 99 16.77 -26.29 -39.61
N PRO A 100 15.75 -25.82 -40.36
CA PRO A 100 14.52 -25.31 -39.77
C PRO A 100 13.58 -26.44 -39.36
N LEU A 101 13.22 -26.52 -38.09
CA LEU A 101 12.17 -27.41 -37.59
C LEU A 101 10.83 -26.67 -37.57
N SER A 102 10.02 -26.88 -38.60
CA SER A 102 8.59 -26.62 -38.57
C SER A 102 7.88 -27.77 -37.83
N GLY A 103 7.68 -27.59 -36.53
CA GLY A 103 6.88 -28.47 -35.71
C GLY A 103 5.50 -27.90 -35.48
N SER A 104 4.47 -28.40 -36.16
CA SER A 104 3.07 -28.08 -35.89
C SER A 104 2.65 -28.63 -34.55
N PHE A 105 2.52 -27.76 -33.55
CA PHE A 105 1.85 -28.12 -32.30
C PHE A 105 0.36 -28.27 -32.53
N ARG A 106 -0.15 -29.49 -32.54
CA ARG A 106 -1.57 -29.77 -32.42
C ARG A 106 -2.05 -29.32 -31.06
N SER A 107 -2.84 -28.24 -31.03
CA SER A 107 -3.58 -27.79 -29.87
C SER A 107 -4.68 -28.81 -29.55
N ASN A 108 -4.59 -29.50 -28.43
CA ASN A 108 -5.75 -30.17 -27.88
C ASN A 108 -6.80 -29.12 -27.52
N PRO A 109 -8.07 -29.28 -27.95
CA PRO A 109 -9.13 -28.37 -27.58
C PRO A 109 -9.37 -28.45 -26.06
N LEU A 110 -9.43 -27.28 -25.41
CA LEU A 110 -9.93 -27.18 -24.05
C LEU A 110 -11.34 -27.77 -24.01
N PRO A 111 -11.66 -28.61 -23.00
CA PRO A 111 -12.99 -29.16 -22.87
C PRO A 111 -14.02 -28.04 -22.74
N PRO A 112 -15.22 -28.16 -23.29
CA PRO A 112 -16.28 -27.18 -23.13
C PRO A 112 -16.62 -27.05 -21.65
N LEU A 113 -16.79 -25.79 -21.18
CA LEU A 113 -17.27 -25.48 -19.84
C LEU A 113 -18.74 -25.95 -19.74
N THR A 114 -18.95 -27.20 -19.49
CA THR A 114 -20.26 -27.71 -19.08
C THR A 114 -20.46 -27.33 -17.62
N LYS A 115 -21.66 -26.86 -17.28
CA LYS A 115 -22.11 -26.71 -15.90
C LYS A 115 -22.04 -28.06 -15.23
N SER A 116 -20.89 -28.38 -14.65
CA SER A 116 -20.71 -29.60 -13.86
C SER A 116 -21.29 -29.34 -12.48
N SER A 117 -22.27 -30.17 -12.14
CA SER A 117 -22.86 -30.24 -10.80
C SER A 117 -21.90 -30.74 -9.71
N ASN A 118 -20.64 -30.93 -10.02
CA ASN A 118 -19.56 -31.32 -9.11
C ASN A 118 -18.26 -30.58 -9.49
N GLY A 119 -18.27 -29.27 -9.30
CA GLY A 119 -17.11 -28.41 -9.61
C GLY A 119 -16.01 -28.49 -8.57
N LYS A 120 -15.21 -29.53 -8.57
CA LYS A 120 -13.85 -29.46 -8.01
C LYS A 120 -12.96 -28.74 -9.01
N THR A 121 -12.91 -27.41 -8.92
CA THR A 121 -11.82 -26.65 -9.53
C THR A 121 -10.62 -26.84 -8.62
N THR A 122 -9.77 -27.78 -8.92
CA THR A 122 -8.52 -27.99 -8.19
C THR A 122 -7.61 -26.78 -8.44
N LEU A 123 -7.54 -25.87 -7.47
CA LEU A 123 -6.43 -24.94 -7.31
C LEU A 123 -5.19 -25.79 -6.91
N LYS A 124 -4.47 -26.32 -7.89
CA LYS A 124 -3.30 -27.17 -7.67
C LYS A 124 -2.03 -26.42 -7.25
N HIS A 125 -2.15 -25.26 -6.61
CA HIS A 125 -1.00 -24.42 -6.26
C HIS A 125 -0.97 -23.97 -4.80
N LEU A 126 -1.43 -24.80 -3.88
CA LEU A 126 -1.20 -24.56 -2.47
C LEU A 126 -0.31 -25.68 -1.95
N ASP A 127 0.99 -25.46 -1.96
CA ASP A 127 1.91 -26.25 -1.14
C ASP A 127 1.58 -25.96 0.32
N PHE A 128 0.73 -26.82 0.88
CA PHE A 128 0.55 -26.86 2.32
C PHE A 128 1.89 -27.21 2.94
N THR A 129 2.42 -26.33 3.77
CA THR A 129 3.53 -26.70 4.64
C THR A 129 3.16 -27.96 5.42
N SER A 130 4.14 -28.74 5.83
CA SER A 130 3.92 -29.94 6.64
C SER A 130 3.08 -29.65 7.89
N SER A 131 3.21 -28.44 8.48
CA SER A 131 2.46 -27.94 9.62
C SER A 131 0.98 -27.73 9.29
N ALA A 132 0.65 -27.08 8.18
CA ALA A 132 -0.74 -26.87 7.74
C ALA A 132 -1.47 -28.20 7.52
N THR A 133 -0.81 -29.14 6.81
CA THR A 133 -1.37 -30.46 6.56
C THR A 133 -1.59 -31.24 7.87
N ALA A 134 -0.69 -31.11 8.84
CA ALA A 134 -0.82 -31.76 10.14
C ALA A 134 -2.02 -31.19 10.94
N GLU A 135 -2.25 -29.88 10.93
CA GLU A 135 -3.36 -29.26 11.66
C GLU A 135 -4.72 -29.63 11.02
N LEU A 136 -4.83 -29.58 9.69
CA LEU A 136 -6.03 -30.01 8.97
C LEU A 136 -6.38 -31.51 9.23
N ARG A 137 -5.36 -32.37 9.40
CA ARG A 137 -5.58 -33.78 9.76
C ARG A 137 -6.02 -33.95 11.21
N ARG A 138 -5.52 -33.12 12.13
CA ARG A 138 -5.87 -33.19 13.56
C ARG A 138 -7.27 -32.68 13.84
N ASN A 139 -7.71 -31.66 13.10
CA ASN A 139 -9.01 -31.04 13.33
C ASN A 139 -9.90 -31.14 12.07
N PRO A 140 -10.80 -32.13 12.00
CA PRO A 140 -11.67 -32.33 10.83
C PRO A 140 -12.75 -31.26 10.65
N ALA A 141 -12.91 -30.33 11.60
CA ALA A 141 -13.79 -29.17 11.44
C ALA A 141 -13.18 -28.07 10.56
N LEU A 142 -11.86 -28.11 10.33
CA LEU A 142 -11.17 -27.14 9.49
C LEU A 142 -11.32 -27.50 8.00
N SER A 143 -11.55 -26.49 7.19
CA SER A 143 -11.55 -26.59 5.72
C SER A 143 -10.27 -26.00 5.15
N ALA A 144 -9.75 -26.67 4.13
CA ALA A 144 -8.58 -26.22 3.39
C ALA A 144 -8.90 -24.98 2.52
N PRO A 145 -7.90 -24.16 2.13
CA PRO A 145 -8.12 -22.96 1.33
C PRO A 145 -8.86 -23.21 0.00
N ASP A 146 -8.60 -24.32 -0.68
CA ASP A 146 -9.28 -24.69 -1.93
C ASP A 146 -10.75 -25.09 -1.72
N GLU A 147 -11.09 -25.63 -0.56
CA GLU A 147 -12.48 -25.89 -0.17
C GLU A 147 -13.24 -24.60 0.19
N CYS A 148 -12.53 -23.61 0.74
CA CYS A 148 -13.08 -22.31 1.13
C CYS A 148 -13.32 -21.40 -0.07
N ALA A 149 -12.45 -21.47 -1.09
CA ALA A 149 -12.55 -20.71 -2.35
C ALA A 149 -13.67 -21.26 -3.25
N ARG A 150 -14.91 -21.01 -2.89
CA ARG A 150 -16.11 -21.56 -3.54
C ARG A 150 -17.09 -20.49 -3.99
N ALA A 151 -18.08 -20.88 -4.77
CA ALA A 151 -19.27 -20.08 -5.02
C ALA A 151 -20.17 -20.10 -3.78
N CYS A 152 -20.46 -18.93 -3.22
CA CYS A 152 -21.26 -18.79 -2.02
C CYS A 152 -22.75 -18.91 -2.34
N ARG A 153 -23.50 -19.65 -1.51
CA ARG A 153 -24.92 -19.91 -1.68
C ARG A 153 -25.68 -19.52 -0.41
N GLU A 154 -26.86 -18.99 -0.58
CA GLU A 154 -27.74 -18.70 0.55
C GLU A 154 -28.12 -19.99 1.29
N GLY A 155 -28.09 -19.93 2.64
CA GLY A 155 -28.36 -21.09 3.49
C GLY A 155 -27.25 -22.13 3.57
N GLU A 156 -26.14 -21.97 2.86
CA GLU A 156 -24.97 -22.85 3.03
C GLU A 156 -24.32 -22.58 4.41
N PRO A 157 -24.05 -23.61 5.22
CA PRO A 157 -23.41 -23.42 6.51
C PRO A 157 -22.00 -22.83 6.35
N PRO A 158 -21.59 -21.91 7.24
CA PRO A 158 -20.26 -21.33 7.20
C PRO A 158 -19.17 -22.38 7.48
N ARG A 159 -17.99 -22.16 6.94
CA ARG A 159 -16.82 -23.02 7.13
C ARG A 159 -15.83 -22.39 8.09
N ILE A 160 -14.95 -23.20 8.66
CA ILE A 160 -13.76 -22.75 9.37
C ILE A 160 -12.58 -22.91 8.42
N CYS A 161 -12.18 -21.83 7.78
CA CYS A 161 -11.16 -21.80 6.74
C CYS A 161 -9.79 -21.62 7.38
N TYR A 162 -8.93 -22.62 7.24
CA TYR A 162 -7.61 -22.62 7.86
C TYR A 162 -6.51 -22.31 6.85
N TYR A 163 -5.67 -21.34 7.22
CA TYR A 163 -4.46 -20.93 6.49
C TYR A 163 -3.25 -21.03 7.40
N HIS A 164 -2.08 -21.25 6.80
CA HIS A 164 -0.80 -21.21 7.48
C HIS A 164 0.18 -20.40 6.66
N PHE A 165 0.73 -19.34 7.25
CA PHE A 165 1.70 -18.46 6.64
C PHE A 165 3.04 -18.63 7.34
N THR A 166 4.01 -19.19 6.63
CA THR A 166 5.41 -19.18 7.03
C THR A 166 6.07 -17.95 6.41
N LEU A 167 6.46 -17.01 7.26
CA LEU A 167 7.13 -15.78 6.82
C LEU A 167 8.63 -16.01 6.82
N GLU A 168 9.28 -15.75 5.70
CA GLU A 168 10.74 -15.98 5.55
C GLU A 168 11.38 -14.94 4.61
N MET A 169 12.67 -14.72 4.85
CA MET A 169 13.52 -14.00 3.89
C MET A 169 13.73 -14.88 2.66
N TYR A 170 13.64 -14.29 1.48
CA TYR A 170 13.73 -14.99 0.22
C TYR A 170 14.47 -14.14 -0.83
N THR A 171 14.68 -14.68 -2.03
CA THR A 171 15.41 -13.96 -3.08
C THR A 171 14.68 -14.10 -4.42
N VAL A 172 14.47 -12.98 -5.09
CA VAL A 172 14.04 -12.94 -6.49
C VAL A 172 15.16 -13.54 -7.35
N LEU A 173 14.82 -14.40 -8.32
CA LEU A 173 15.77 -15.13 -9.16
C LEU A 173 16.76 -16.02 -8.38
N GLY A 174 16.46 -16.35 -7.13
CA GLY A 174 17.31 -17.15 -6.26
C GLY A 174 17.50 -18.61 -6.73
N ALA A 175 18.16 -19.42 -5.90
CA ALA A 175 18.52 -20.80 -6.23
C ALA A 175 17.34 -21.68 -6.67
N ALA A 176 16.12 -21.42 -6.17
CA ALA A 176 14.91 -22.12 -6.60
C ALA A 176 14.66 -21.99 -8.10
N CYS A 177 15.00 -20.86 -8.71
CA CYS A 177 14.80 -20.61 -10.14
C CYS A 177 15.72 -21.45 -11.03
N GLN A 178 16.85 -21.90 -10.52
CA GLN A 178 17.80 -22.76 -11.28
C GLN A 178 17.26 -24.16 -11.52
N VAL A 179 16.38 -24.65 -10.63
CA VAL A 179 15.78 -25.99 -10.74
C VAL A 179 14.42 -25.98 -11.44
N CYS A 180 13.84 -24.80 -11.63
CA CYS A 180 12.57 -24.61 -12.33
C CYS A 180 12.81 -24.47 -13.84
N THR A 181 13.02 -25.56 -14.56
CA THR A 181 13.27 -25.52 -16.01
C THR A 181 11.98 -25.65 -16.82
N PRO A 182 11.82 -24.91 -17.95
CA PRO A 182 10.63 -24.98 -18.79
C PRO A 182 10.33 -26.34 -19.41
N ASN A 183 11.32 -27.23 -19.48
CA ASN A 183 11.23 -28.53 -20.10
C ASN A 183 11.03 -29.70 -19.14
N ALA A 184 10.89 -29.45 -17.82
CA ALA A 184 10.51 -30.48 -16.87
C ALA A 184 9.05 -30.87 -17.11
N THR A 185 8.83 -31.75 -18.07
CA THR A 185 7.56 -32.45 -18.26
C THR A 185 7.34 -33.32 -17.02
N ASN A 186 6.35 -32.96 -16.23
CA ASN A 186 5.79 -33.66 -15.08
C ASN A 186 6.25 -33.19 -13.68
N VAL A 187 5.24 -32.83 -12.90
CA VAL A 187 5.23 -32.75 -11.41
C VAL A 187 6.03 -31.61 -10.78
N VAL A 188 7.17 -31.19 -11.35
CA VAL A 188 8.06 -30.19 -10.69
C VAL A 188 7.52 -28.76 -10.72
N TRP A 189 6.71 -28.40 -11.72
CA TRP A 189 6.15 -27.05 -11.81
C TRP A 189 5.15 -26.69 -10.72
N SER A 190 4.43 -27.68 -10.18
CA SER A 190 3.50 -27.45 -9.08
C SER A 190 4.20 -27.12 -7.76
N HIS A 191 5.49 -27.38 -7.68
CA HIS A 191 6.33 -27.16 -6.50
C HIS A 191 7.47 -26.18 -6.75
N CYS A 192 7.47 -25.50 -7.91
CA CYS A 192 8.47 -24.49 -8.23
C CYS A 192 8.22 -23.24 -7.40
N GLN A 193 9.12 -22.94 -6.48
CA GLN A 193 9.08 -21.76 -5.62
C GLN A 193 9.95 -20.62 -6.17
N CYS A 194 10.17 -20.55 -7.48
CA CYS A 194 10.90 -19.48 -8.12
C CYS A 194 10.04 -18.21 -8.17
N VAL A 195 10.52 -17.14 -7.54
CA VAL A 195 9.95 -15.80 -7.64
C VAL A 195 10.75 -15.02 -8.67
N LEU A 196 10.08 -14.54 -9.73
CA LEU A 196 10.71 -13.82 -10.84
C LEU A 196 10.55 -12.30 -10.72
N ALA A 197 9.48 -11.81 -10.11
CA ALA A 197 9.10 -10.39 -10.07
C ALA A 197 9.24 -9.72 -11.46
N ASP A 198 10.02 -8.67 -11.57
CA ASP A 198 10.33 -7.99 -12.83
C ASP A 198 11.68 -8.42 -13.45
N GLY A 199 12.33 -9.43 -12.88
CA GLY A 199 13.59 -9.97 -13.40
C GLY A 199 14.85 -9.29 -12.90
N VAL A 200 14.75 -8.49 -11.84
CA VAL A 200 15.91 -7.91 -11.14
C VAL A 200 16.10 -8.64 -9.81
N GLU A 201 17.30 -9.14 -9.58
CA GLU A 201 17.65 -9.88 -8.36
C GLU A 201 17.66 -8.96 -7.13
N ARG A 202 16.95 -9.36 -6.06
CA ARG A 202 16.97 -8.68 -4.75
C ARG A 202 16.51 -9.60 -3.63
N GLY A 203 16.86 -9.26 -2.40
CA GLY A 203 16.24 -9.84 -1.20
C GLY A 203 14.77 -9.40 -1.06
N ILE A 204 13.92 -10.31 -0.59
CA ILE A 204 12.50 -10.02 -0.34
C ILE A 204 12.01 -10.75 0.90
N LEU A 205 10.86 -10.34 1.40
CA LEU A 205 10.12 -11.05 2.44
C LEU A 205 8.92 -11.74 1.80
N THR A 206 8.69 -12.98 2.16
CA THR A 206 7.60 -13.78 1.58
C THR A 206 6.75 -14.48 2.63
N ALA A 207 5.50 -14.70 2.31
CA ALA A 207 4.66 -15.71 2.97
C ALA A 207 4.59 -16.95 2.06
N ASN A 208 5.04 -18.09 2.58
CA ASN A 208 5.06 -19.38 1.87
C ASN A 208 5.85 -19.33 0.54
N ARG A 209 6.91 -18.53 0.46
CA ARG A 209 7.76 -18.34 -0.74
C ARG A 209 6.99 -17.91 -1.97
N MET A 210 5.95 -17.11 -1.76
CA MET A 210 5.08 -16.59 -2.82
C MET A 210 5.16 -15.05 -2.89
N LEU A 211 5.06 -14.52 -4.10
CA LEU A 211 4.88 -13.08 -4.36
C LEU A 211 3.81 -12.88 -5.46
N PRO A 212 2.65 -12.27 -5.17
CA PRO A 212 2.16 -11.94 -3.81
C PRO A 212 2.03 -13.19 -2.95
N GLY A 213 1.94 -13.01 -1.64
CA GLY A 213 1.66 -14.10 -0.70
C GLY A 213 0.29 -14.74 -0.93
N PRO A 214 -0.09 -15.76 -0.13
CA PRO A 214 -1.32 -16.52 -0.35
C PRO A 214 -2.57 -15.68 -0.43
N SER A 215 -3.44 -15.98 -1.39
CA SER A 215 -4.76 -15.37 -1.52
C SER A 215 -5.76 -16.04 -0.58
N ILE A 216 -6.39 -15.27 0.29
CA ILE A 216 -7.50 -15.73 1.13
C ILE A 216 -8.80 -15.52 0.38
N GLN A 217 -9.53 -16.60 0.08
CA GLN A 217 -10.79 -16.53 -0.64
C GLN A 217 -11.86 -17.37 0.08
N VAL A 218 -12.87 -16.69 0.62
CA VAL A 218 -13.87 -17.26 1.50
C VAL A 218 -15.27 -16.71 1.20
N CYS A 219 -16.28 -17.29 1.79
CA CYS A 219 -17.64 -16.71 1.81
C CYS A 219 -17.85 -15.86 3.05
N GLU A 220 -18.74 -14.88 2.93
CA GLU A 220 -19.24 -14.12 4.08
C GLU A 220 -19.77 -15.07 5.16
N ASN A 221 -19.45 -14.78 6.42
CA ASN A 221 -19.69 -15.61 7.62
C ASN A 221 -18.79 -16.84 7.78
N ASP A 222 -17.94 -17.18 6.84
CA ASP A 222 -16.89 -18.16 7.13
C ASP A 222 -15.96 -17.61 8.24
N LYS A 223 -15.56 -18.47 9.15
CA LYS A 223 -14.54 -18.16 10.14
C LYS A 223 -13.17 -18.43 9.53
N VAL A 224 -12.33 -17.41 9.46
CA VAL A 224 -10.96 -17.54 8.96
C VAL A 224 -10.02 -17.72 10.15
N VAL A 225 -9.15 -18.71 10.09
CA VAL A 225 -8.12 -19.00 11.08
C VAL A 225 -6.78 -19.05 10.35
N ILE A 226 -5.85 -18.20 10.76
CA ILE A 226 -4.53 -18.12 10.12
C ILE A 226 -3.44 -18.24 11.17
N ASP A 227 -2.59 -19.25 11.06
CA ASP A 227 -1.34 -19.33 11.81
C ASP A 227 -0.27 -18.59 11.03
N VAL A 228 0.29 -17.56 11.62
CA VAL A 228 1.44 -16.81 11.09
C VAL A 228 2.66 -17.17 11.88
N GLU A 229 3.56 -17.92 11.25
CA GLU A 229 4.82 -18.39 11.81
C GLU A 229 5.96 -17.52 11.28
N ASN A 230 6.68 -16.83 12.15
CA ASN A 230 7.73 -15.90 11.78
C ASN A 230 9.11 -16.57 11.80
N HIS A 231 9.68 -16.79 10.64
CA HIS A 231 11.05 -17.30 10.43
C HIS A 231 12.04 -16.25 9.94
N MET A 232 11.63 -14.97 9.90
CA MET A 232 12.51 -13.89 9.46
C MET A 232 13.54 -13.57 10.55
N GLU A 233 14.81 -13.79 10.28
CA GLU A 233 15.89 -13.57 11.24
C GLU A 233 16.00 -12.10 11.66
N GLY A 234 15.98 -11.86 12.97
CA GLY A 234 16.14 -10.54 13.57
C GLY A 234 14.97 -9.58 13.32
N MET A 235 13.82 -10.07 12.81
CA MET A 235 12.66 -9.25 12.52
C MET A 235 11.43 -9.73 13.29
N GLU A 236 10.71 -8.79 13.89
CA GLU A 236 9.34 -8.96 14.36
C GLU A 236 8.36 -8.60 13.24
N VAL A 237 7.10 -9.06 13.36
CA VAL A 237 6.06 -8.80 12.36
C VAL A 237 4.67 -8.78 12.98
N THR A 238 3.77 -8.01 12.39
CA THR A 238 2.31 -8.17 12.54
C THR A 238 1.67 -8.18 11.17
N ILE A 239 0.53 -8.85 11.04
CA ILE A 239 -0.24 -8.88 9.79
C ILE A 239 -1.58 -8.21 10.02
N HIS A 240 -1.84 -7.17 9.24
CA HIS A 240 -3.12 -6.47 9.19
C HIS A 240 -4.00 -7.00 8.05
N TRP A 241 -5.28 -7.11 8.35
CA TRP A 241 -6.33 -7.62 7.43
C TRP A 241 -7.12 -6.44 6.89
N HIS A 242 -6.51 -5.69 5.98
CA HIS A 242 -7.00 -4.41 5.49
C HIS A 242 -8.39 -4.53 4.85
N GLY A 243 -9.36 -3.80 5.41
CA GLY A 243 -10.76 -3.80 5.01
C GLY A 243 -11.66 -4.72 5.83
N ILE A 244 -11.09 -5.58 6.68
CA ILE A 244 -11.86 -6.44 7.59
C ILE A 244 -12.21 -5.63 8.85
N TRP A 245 -13.52 -5.54 9.17
CA TRP A 245 -13.99 -4.71 10.28
C TRP A 245 -13.64 -5.24 11.67
N GLN A 246 -13.18 -6.46 11.79
CA GLN A 246 -12.79 -7.11 13.07
C GLN A 246 -13.88 -7.03 14.15
N ARG A 247 -15.17 -7.07 13.79
CA ARG A 247 -16.27 -7.07 14.75
C ARG A 247 -16.29 -8.35 15.56
N GLY A 248 -16.14 -8.24 16.89
CA GLY A 248 -15.99 -9.37 17.80
C GLY A 248 -14.62 -10.05 17.74
N SER A 249 -13.68 -9.52 16.96
CA SER A 249 -12.33 -10.04 16.78
C SER A 249 -11.27 -8.92 16.80
N GLN A 250 -11.51 -7.85 17.52
CA GLN A 250 -10.69 -6.62 17.58
C GLN A 250 -9.23 -6.89 17.94
N TYR A 251 -8.96 -7.92 18.76
CA TYR A 251 -7.61 -8.34 19.14
C TYR A 251 -6.75 -8.85 17.99
N TYR A 252 -7.36 -9.13 16.83
CA TYR A 252 -6.70 -9.72 15.67
C TYR A 252 -6.54 -8.73 14.49
N ASP A 253 -6.68 -7.43 14.74
CA ASP A 253 -6.52 -6.40 13.71
C ASP A 253 -5.08 -6.28 13.18
N GLY A 254 -4.09 -6.71 13.96
CA GLY A 254 -2.71 -6.83 13.51
C GLY A 254 -1.90 -5.53 13.55
N VAL A 255 -2.26 -4.57 14.41
CA VAL A 255 -1.47 -3.34 14.59
C VAL A 255 -0.53 -3.48 15.78
N PRO A 256 0.80 -3.32 15.59
CA PRO A 256 1.78 -3.48 16.66
C PRO A 256 1.54 -2.46 17.79
N PHE A 257 1.52 -2.95 19.02
CA PHE A 257 1.32 -2.18 20.26
C PHE A 257 -0.04 -1.44 20.37
N VAL A 258 -0.92 -1.57 19.39
CA VAL A 258 -2.32 -1.13 19.49
C VAL A 258 -3.21 -2.31 19.79
N THR A 259 -3.14 -3.37 18.98
CA THR A 259 -3.98 -4.57 19.13
C THR A 259 -3.22 -5.82 19.55
N GLN A 260 -1.92 -5.87 19.39
CA GLN A 260 -1.08 -7.01 19.78
C GLN A 260 0.39 -6.66 19.95
N CYS A 261 1.12 -7.53 20.64
CA CYS A 261 2.58 -7.56 20.56
C CYS A 261 3.04 -8.06 19.18
N PRO A 262 4.13 -7.53 18.61
CA PRO A 262 4.72 -8.09 17.40
C PRO A 262 5.13 -9.56 17.58
N ILE A 263 4.96 -10.35 16.54
CA ILE A 263 5.36 -11.77 16.50
C ILE A 263 6.87 -11.82 16.33
N GLN A 264 7.57 -12.24 17.38
CA GLN A 264 9.02 -12.37 17.34
C GLN A 264 9.46 -13.57 16.46
N GLN A 265 10.69 -13.54 15.97
CA GLN A 265 11.30 -14.65 15.25
C GLN A 265 11.15 -15.98 16.04
N GLY A 266 10.77 -17.05 15.37
CA GLY A 266 10.54 -18.37 15.92
C GLY A 266 9.19 -18.57 16.60
N ASN A 267 8.35 -17.53 16.67
CA ASN A 267 7.02 -17.60 17.27
C ASN A 267 5.91 -17.68 16.22
N THR A 268 4.78 -18.22 16.66
CA THR A 268 3.55 -18.31 15.85
C THR A 268 2.43 -17.56 16.54
N PHE A 269 1.68 -16.74 15.79
CA PHE A 269 0.47 -16.09 16.26
C PHE A 269 -0.73 -16.56 15.44
N ARG A 270 -1.81 -16.96 16.12
CA ARG A 270 -3.05 -17.42 15.46
C ARG A 270 -4.06 -16.28 15.40
N TYR A 271 -4.32 -15.77 14.20
CA TYR A 271 -5.40 -14.83 13.94
C TYR A 271 -6.71 -15.55 13.70
N GLN A 272 -7.83 -14.96 14.14
CA GLN A 272 -9.18 -15.49 13.94
C GLN A 272 -10.16 -14.36 13.72
N TRP A 273 -10.86 -14.37 12.60
CA TRP A 273 -11.84 -13.34 12.28
C TRP A 273 -12.94 -13.87 11.34
N GLN A 274 -14.02 -13.09 11.22
CA GLN A 274 -15.05 -13.25 10.20
C GLN A 274 -15.06 -11.99 9.34
N GLY A 275 -15.00 -12.16 8.01
CA GLY A 275 -14.89 -11.04 7.07
C GLY A 275 -16.26 -10.52 6.64
N ASN A 276 -16.37 -9.20 6.50
CA ASN A 276 -17.39 -8.53 5.71
C ASN A 276 -17.16 -8.80 4.23
N ALA A 277 -18.24 -8.91 3.44
CA ALA A 277 -18.15 -9.16 2.01
C ALA A 277 -17.36 -8.04 1.29
N GLY A 278 -16.54 -8.41 0.31
CA GLY A 278 -15.81 -7.42 -0.48
C GLY A 278 -14.46 -7.90 -1.00
N THR A 279 -13.74 -6.96 -1.59
CA THR A 279 -12.36 -7.09 -2.03
C THR A 279 -11.46 -6.36 -1.05
N HIS A 280 -10.61 -7.12 -0.38
CA HIS A 280 -9.72 -6.69 0.68
C HIS A 280 -8.30 -7.22 0.41
N PHE A 281 -7.35 -6.95 1.30
CA PHE A 281 -6.02 -7.54 1.22
C PHE A 281 -5.37 -7.61 2.60
N TRP A 282 -4.35 -8.41 2.73
CA TRP A 282 -3.53 -8.47 3.93
C TRP A 282 -2.13 -7.96 3.65
N HIS A 283 -1.49 -7.39 4.65
CA HIS A 283 -0.11 -6.95 4.55
C HIS A 283 0.55 -6.85 5.92
N ALA A 284 1.89 -6.89 5.94
CA ALA A 284 2.64 -6.59 7.14
C ALA A 284 2.36 -5.14 7.60
N HIS A 285 2.23 -4.97 8.91
CA HIS A 285 1.98 -3.67 9.54
C HIS A 285 3.12 -3.22 10.47
N THR A 286 4.29 -3.85 10.35
CA THR A 286 5.52 -3.52 11.07
C THR A 286 6.54 -2.94 10.12
N GLY A 287 7.06 -1.75 10.42
CA GLY A 287 8.11 -1.08 9.66
C GLY A 287 7.78 -0.93 8.18
N LEU A 288 8.72 -1.34 7.31
CA LEU A 288 8.62 -1.21 5.85
C LEU A 288 8.39 -2.56 5.14
N GLN A 289 8.09 -3.63 5.88
CA GLN A 289 8.05 -5.01 5.38
C GLN A 289 7.04 -5.25 4.25
N LYS A 290 5.97 -4.43 4.17
CA LYS A 290 5.02 -4.48 3.06
C LYS A 290 5.70 -4.14 1.72
N LEU A 291 6.60 -3.15 1.66
CA LEU A 291 7.36 -2.79 0.45
C LEU A 291 8.31 -3.91 0.00
N ASP A 292 8.72 -4.78 0.92
CA ASP A 292 9.62 -5.88 0.64
C ASP A 292 8.91 -7.19 0.26
N GLY A 293 7.56 -7.20 0.17
CA GLY A 293 6.81 -8.31 -0.41
C GLY A 293 5.77 -8.98 0.49
N LEU A 294 5.61 -8.56 1.75
CA LEU A 294 4.61 -9.15 2.66
C LEU A 294 3.22 -8.56 2.46
N TYR A 295 2.54 -9.01 1.43
CA TYR A 295 1.15 -8.68 1.12
C TYR A 295 0.49 -9.78 0.28
N GLY A 296 -0.86 -9.85 0.32
CA GLY A 296 -1.65 -10.76 -0.49
C GLY A 296 -3.13 -10.40 -0.46
N SER A 297 -3.91 -10.96 -1.39
CA SER A 297 -5.32 -10.62 -1.55
C SER A 297 -6.22 -11.33 -0.54
N ILE A 298 -7.33 -10.66 -0.18
CA ILE A 298 -8.47 -11.25 0.52
C ILE A 298 -9.73 -10.98 -0.30
N VAL A 299 -10.49 -12.03 -0.60
CA VAL A 299 -11.80 -11.92 -1.26
C VAL A 299 -12.83 -12.63 -0.40
N VAL A 300 -13.75 -11.85 0.14
CA VAL A 300 -14.90 -12.36 0.87
C VAL A 300 -16.13 -12.24 -0.03
N ARG A 301 -16.58 -13.39 -0.57
CA ARG A 301 -17.74 -13.43 -1.46
C ARG A 301 -19.04 -13.54 -0.68
N GLN A 302 -20.08 -13.02 -1.26
CA GLN A 302 -21.45 -13.20 -0.77
C GLN A 302 -22.32 -13.94 -1.80
N PRO A 303 -23.45 -14.52 -1.39
CA PRO A 303 -24.42 -15.09 -2.33
C PRO A 303 -24.90 -14.03 -3.33
N PRO A 304 -25.18 -14.40 -4.59
CA PRO A 304 -25.71 -13.46 -5.60
C PRO A 304 -26.98 -12.72 -5.19
N SER A 305 -27.80 -13.30 -4.31
CA SER A 305 -28.99 -12.65 -3.75
C SER A 305 -28.70 -11.45 -2.85
N LYS A 306 -27.49 -11.37 -2.29
CA LYS A 306 -27.03 -10.27 -1.42
C LYS A 306 -26.17 -9.24 -2.18
N ASP A 307 -25.62 -9.59 -3.32
CA ASP A 307 -24.82 -8.67 -4.14
C ASP A 307 -25.73 -7.87 -5.07
N PRO A 308 -25.92 -6.56 -4.84
CA PRO A 308 -26.81 -5.73 -5.65
C PRO A 308 -26.37 -5.67 -7.12
N ASN A 309 -25.10 -5.90 -7.40
CA ASN A 309 -24.50 -5.84 -8.73
C ASN A 309 -24.30 -7.22 -9.40
N SER A 310 -24.79 -8.31 -8.77
CA SER A 310 -24.61 -9.69 -9.28
C SER A 310 -25.17 -9.91 -10.70
N HIS A 311 -26.16 -9.11 -11.10
CA HIS A 311 -26.77 -9.17 -12.44
C HIS A 311 -25.89 -8.58 -13.57
N LEU A 312 -24.81 -7.87 -13.21
CA LEU A 312 -23.90 -7.19 -14.15
C LEU A 312 -22.77 -8.10 -14.66
N TYR A 313 -22.51 -9.22 -14.03
CA TYR A 313 -21.43 -10.12 -14.41
C TYR A 313 -21.88 -11.59 -14.42
N ASP A 314 -21.23 -12.39 -15.27
CA ASP A 314 -21.47 -13.82 -15.39
C ASP A 314 -20.48 -14.63 -14.54
N TYR A 315 -19.28 -14.04 -14.29
CA TYR A 315 -18.18 -14.72 -13.58
C TYR A 315 -17.49 -13.79 -12.59
N ASP A 316 -17.27 -14.32 -11.38
CA ASP A 316 -16.39 -13.80 -10.32
C ASP A 316 -15.36 -14.87 -9.98
N LEU A 317 -14.26 -14.90 -10.74
CA LEU A 317 -13.28 -15.97 -10.70
C LEU A 317 -12.18 -15.68 -9.67
N THR A 318 -11.63 -16.74 -9.06
CA THR A 318 -10.48 -16.65 -8.16
C THR A 318 -9.23 -16.09 -8.85
N THR A 319 -9.13 -16.26 -10.17
CA THR A 319 -8.00 -15.82 -11.02
C THR A 319 -8.16 -14.41 -11.58
N HIS A 320 -9.29 -13.73 -11.35
CA HIS A 320 -9.53 -12.35 -11.80
C HIS A 320 -9.32 -11.32 -10.67
N VAL A 321 -8.43 -11.63 -9.75
CA VAL A 321 -7.86 -10.67 -8.80
C VAL A 321 -6.65 -10.02 -9.43
N MET A 322 -6.61 -8.68 -9.43
CA MET A 322 -5.52 -7.87 -9.98
C MET A 322 -4.88 -7.10 -8.82
N LEU A 323 -3.84 -7.65 -8.23
CA LEU A 323 -3.09 -7.01 -7.18
C LEU A 323 -1.92 -6.24 -7.81
N LEU A 324 -1.92 -4.93 -7.60
CA LEU A 324 -0.90 -4.01 -8.08
C LEU A 324 0.06 -3.69 -6.92
N SER A 325 1.35 -3.78 -7.14
CA SER A 325 2.37 -3.36 -6.18
C SER A 325 3.46 -2.54 -6.83
N ASP A 326 3.92 -1.53 -6.13
CA ASP A 326 5.15 -0.82 -6.47
C ASP A 326 6.36 -1.68 -6.09
N TRP A 327 7.47 -1.52 -6.81
CA TRP A 327 8.58 -2.43 -6.69
C TRP A 327 9.93 -1.70 -6.68
N LEU A 328 10.64 -1.84 -5.56
CA LEU A 328 12.01 -1.35 -5.40
C LEU A 328 13.00 -2.44 -5.81
N HIS A 329 14.20 -2.05 -6.27
CA HIS A 329 15.29 -2.98 -6.57
C HIS A 329 16.29 -3.15 -5.43
N GLU A 330 16.03 -2.50 -4.30
CA GLU A 330 16.77 -2.61 -3.05
C GLU A 330 15.81 -2.73 -1.87
N ASP A 331 16.32 -3.05 -0.69
CA ASP A 331 15.50 -3.15 0.52
C ASP A 331 14.83 -1.81 0.83
N ALA A 332 13.57 -1.86 1.24
CA ALA A 332 12.80 -0.66 1.55
C ALA A 332 13.47 0.19 2.66
N ALA A 333 14.16 -0.45 3.59
CA ALA A 333 14.89 0.22 4.65
C ALA A 333 16.05 1.08 4.13
N GLU A 334 16.62 0.76 2.97
CA GLU A 334 17.68 1.59 2.35
C GLU A 334 17.13 2.90 1.79
N ARG A 335 15.83 2.94 1.48
CA ARG A 335 15.10 4.15 1.03
C ARG A 335 14.53 4.99 2.17
N TYR A 336 14.73 4.55 3.41
CA TYR A 336 14.22 5.30 4.56
C TYR A 336 14.86 6.70 4.60
N PRO A 337 14.05 7.77 4.73
CA PRO A 337 14.57 9.13 4.76
C PRO A 337 15.63 9.31 5.85
N GLY A 338 16.77 9.82 5.46
CA GLY A 338 17.88 10.07 6.36
C GLY A 338 18.81 8.87 6.65
N ARG A 339 18.55 7.68 6.10
CA ARG A 339 19.43 6.51 6.31
C ARG A 339 20.64 6.50 5.38
N LEU A 340 20.46 6.89 4.14
CA LEU A 340 21.54 6.96 3.16
C LEU A 340 22.14 8.36 3.08
N ALA A 341 23.44 8.44 2.85
CA ALA A 341 24.15 9.70 2.57
C ALA A 341 23.70 10.33 1.24
N VAL A 342 23.14 9.54 0.35
CA VAL A 342 22.58 9.98 -0.94
C VAL A 342 21.07 9.79 -0.88
N ASN A 343 20.32 10.84 -1.12
CA ASN A 343 18.87 10.76 -1.24
C ASN A 343 18.50 10.12 -2.58
N THR A 344 18.15 8.84 -2.57
CA THR A 344 17.76 8.10 -3.77
C THR A 344 16.26 8.25 -4.11
N GLY A 345 15.50 9.01 -3.29
CA GLY A 345 14.06 9.16 -3.44
C GLY A 345 13.27 7.95 -2.93
N GLN A 346 11.95 8.09 -2.87
CA GLN A 346 11.03 7.02 -2.44
C GLN A 346 10.28 6.39 -3.62
N ASP A 347 10.51 6.86 -4.83
CA ASP A 347 9.86 6.39 -6.04
C ASP A 347 10.42 5.01 -6.46
N PRO A 348 9.55 4.05 -6.78
CA PRO A 348 9.93 2.70 -7.16
C PRO A 348 10.54 2.68 -8.58
N GLU A 349 11.38 1.68 -8.85
CA GLU A 349 11.94 1.41 -10.16
C GLU A 349 10.90 0.80 -11.10
N SER A 350 9.97 0.04 -10.55
CA SER A 350 9.04 -0.76 -11.33
C SER A 350 7.68 -0.90 -10.62
N VAL A 351 6.75 -1.53 -11.30
CA VAL A 351 5.42 -1.92 -10.81
C VAL A 351 5.22 -3.40 -11.15
N LEU A 352 4.51 -4.14 -10.30
CA LEU A 352 4.13 -5.52 -10.58
C LEU A 352 2.61 -5.67 -10.65
N ILE A 353 2.16 -6.58 -11.50
CA ILE A 353 0.78 -7.07 -11.56
C ILE A 353 0.79 -8.53 -11.11
N ASN A 354 0.16 -8.83 -9.97
CA ASN A 354 0.20 -10.17 -9.37
C ASN A 354 1.62 -10.73 -9.22
N GLY A 355 2.57 -9.88 -8.79
CA GLY A 355 3.96 -10.25 -8.58
C GLY A 355 4.76 -10.50 -9.86
N LYS A 356 4.25 -10.10 -11.02
CA LYS A 356 4.89 -10.28 -12.33
C LYS A 356 5.10 -8.94 -13.02
N GLY A 357 6.23 -8.85 -13.71
CA GLY A 357 6.57 -7.66 -14.48
C GLY A 357 7.80 -7.84 -15.34
N GLN A 358 8.14 -6.78 -16.06
CA GLN A 358 9.39 -6.63 -16.81
C GLN A 358 9.98 -5.27 -16.51
N PHE A 359 11.28 -5.21 -16.35
CA PHE A 359 12.01 -3.97 -16.11
C PHE A 359 12.87 -3.59 -17.33
N ARG A 360 12.83 -2.31 -17.70
CA ARG A 360 13.73 -1.74 -18.69
C ARG A 360 14.73 -0.83 -17.99
N ASP A 361 15.99 -1.24 -17.97
CA ASP A 361 17.07 -0.41 -17.44
C ASP A 361 17.18 0.91 -18.25
N PRO A 362 16.99 2.06 -17.63
CA PRO A 362 17.03 3.35 -18.31
C PRO A 362 18.42 3.70 -18.85
N ASN A 363 19.49 3.13 -18.30
CA ASN A 363 20.87 3.44 -18.66
C ASN A 363 21.35 2.61 -19.86
N THR A 364 21.02 1.33 -19.88
CA THR A 364 21.47 0.38 -20.90
C THR A 364 20.41 0.08 -21.96
N GLY A 365 19.15 0.37 -21.66
CA GLY A 365 18.00 -0.01 -22.50
C GLY A 365 17.67 -1.50 -22.48
N PHE A 366 18.44 -2.31 -21.73
CA PHE A 366 18.18 -3.72 -21.55
C PHE A 366 16.80 -3.95 -20.92
N MET A 367 16.07 -4.94 -21.41
CA MET A 367 14.77 -5.34 -20.87
C MET A 367 14.85 -6.76 -20.35
N THR A 368 14.40 -6.98 -19.12
CA THR A 368 14.30 -8.33 -18.55
C THR A 368 13.28 -9.17 -19.33
N ASN A 369 13.48 -10.48 -19.34
CA ASN A 369 12.62 -11.42 -20.08
C ASN A 369 11.78 -12.26 -19.13
N THR A 370 11.06 -11.63 -18.22
CA THR A 370 10.13 -12.26 -17.29
C THR A 370 8.71 -12.26 -17.85
N PRO A 371 7.84 -13.21 -17.45
CA PRO A 371 6.48 -13.28 -17.97
C PRO A 371 5.61 -12.15 -17.46
N LEU A 372 4.79 -11.58 -18.34
CA LEU A 372 3.72 -10.66 -17.96
C LEU A 372 2.53 -11.42 -17.39
N GLU A 373 1.71 -10.75 -16.58
CA GLU A 373 0.43 -11.31 -16.14
C GLU A 373 -0.58 -11.37 -17.28
N VAL A 374 -1.34 -12.47 -17.35
CA VAL A 374 -2.30 -12.73 -18.41
C VAL A 374 -3.65 -13.11 -17.82
N PHE A 375 -4.65 -12.26 -18.02
CA PHE A 375 -6.04 -12.56 -17.68
C PHE A 375 -6.78 -13.08 -18.92
N THR A 376 -7.45 -14.23 -18.79
CA THR A 376 -8.15 -14.85 -19.93
C THR A 376 -9.66 -14.76 -19.74
N ILE A 377 -10.35 -14.19 -20.74
CA ILE A 377 -11.81 -14.04 -20.78
C ILE A 377 -12.40 -14.71 -22.02
N THR A 378 -13.64 -15.17 -21.93
CA THR A 378 -14.37 -15.81 -23.04
C THR A 378 -15.24 -14.78 -23.74
N PRO A 379 -15.23 -14.71 -25.10
CA PRO A 379 -16.08 -13.78 -25.85
C PRO A 379 -17.56 -13.87 -25.46
N GLY A 380 -18.23 -12.73 -25.40
CA GLY A 380 -19.66 -12.60 -25.09
C GLY A 380 -19.99 -12.86 -23.61
N ARG A 381 -19.01 -12.81 -22.72
CA ARG A 381 -19.20 -12.98 -21.27
C ARG A 381 -18.76 -11.74 -20.51
N ARG A 382 -19.30 -11.55 -19.30
CA ARG A 382 -19.02 -10.44 -18.41
C ARG A 382 -18.29 -10.95 -17.19
N TYR A 383 -17.18 -10.30 -16.85
CA TYR A 383 -16.27 -10.73 -15.80
C TYR A 383 -16.08 -9.63 -14.75
N ARG A 384 -16.27 -9.96 -13.48
CA ARG A 384 -15.85 -9.11 -12.36
C ARG A 384 -14.36 -9.26 -12.17
N PHE A 385 -13.63 -8.14 -12.24
CA PHE A 385 -12.24 -8.00 -11.85
C PHE A 385 -12.17 -7.32 -10.48
N ARG A 386 -11.28 -7.79 -9.65
CA ARG A 386 -11.07 -7.30 -8.30
C ARG A 386 -9.68 -6.67 -8.22
N MET A 387 -9.60 -5.35 -8.38
CA MET A 387 -8.35 -4.61 -8.34
C MET A 387 -8.03 -4.21 -6.91
N ILE A 388 -6.80 -4.50 -6.49
CA ILE A 388 -6.24 -4.13 -5.19
C ILE A 388 -5.00 -3.29 -5.44
N ASN A 389 -4.95 -2.08 -4.92
CA ASN A 389 -3.76 -1.26 -4.95
C ASN A 389 -2.96 -1.47 -3.66
N ALA A 390 -2.01 -2.39 -3.69
CA ALA A 390 -1.09 -2.68 -2.60
C ALA A 390 0.17 -1.82 -2.62
N PHE A 391 0.22 -0.74 -3.41
CA PHE A 391 1.34 0.22 -3.37
C PHE A 391 1.59 0.69 -1.95
N ALA A 392 2.81 1.06 -1.67
CA ALA A 392 3.24 1.52 -0.37
C ALA A 392 4.07 2.82 -0.43
N SER A 393 4.60 3.16 -1.60
CA SER A 393 5.27 4.41 -1.89
C SER A 393 4.29 5.55 -2.21
N VAL A 394 4.81 6.75 -2.40
CA VAL A 394 4.04 7.99 -2.59
C VAL A 394 3.37 8.14 -3.97
N CYS A 395 3.05 7.04 -4.63
CA CYS A 395 2.59 7.02 -6.01
C CYS A 395 1.15 6.54 -6.15
N PRO A 396 0.27 7.27 -6.83
CA PRO A 396 -0.99 6.71 -7.33
C PRO A 396 -0.75 5.75 -8.50
N ALA A 397 -1.55 4.69 -8.59
CA ALA A 397 -1.58 3.78 -9.73
C ALA A 397 -2.68 4.18 -10.71
N GLN A 398 -2.37 4.21 -12.00
CA GLN A 398 -3.34 4.39 -13.07
C GLN A 398 -3.49 3.09 -13.86
N LEU A 399 -4.68 2.50 -13.83
CA LEU A 399 -5.04 1.33 -14.63
C LEU A 399 -5.81 1.74 -15.88
N THR A 400 -5.39 1.26 -17.04
CA THR A 400 -6.12 1.39 -18.31
C THR A 400 -6.02 0.08 -19.11
N ILE A 401 -7.10 -0.34 -19.75
CA ILE A 401 -7.15 -1.56 -20.58
C ILE A 401 -7.52 -1.19 -22.00
N GLU A 402 -6.68 -1.57 -22.94
CA GLU A 402 -6.84 -1.23 -24.36
C GLU A 402 -8.20 -1.67 -24.90
N GLY A 403 -8.95 -0.71 -25.45
CA GLY A 403 -10.22 -0.95 -26.12
C GLY A 403 -11.38 -1.39 -25.22
N HIS A 404 -11.23 -1.33 -23.86
CA HIS A 404 -12.28 -1.76 -22.94
C HIS A 404 -12.74 -0.64 -22.03
N ASN A 405 -14.04 -0.58 -21.79
CA ASN A 405 -14.63 0.18 -20.72
C ASN A 405 -14.62 -0.66 -19.43
N LEU A 406 -14.45 0.01 -18.30
CA LEU A 406 -14.45 -0.56 -16.97
C LEU A 406 -15.74 -0.11 -16.28
N THR A 407 -16.66 -1.01 -16.01
CA THR A 407 -17.87 -0.68 -15.24
C THR A 407 -17.59 -0.90 -13.76
N VAL A 408 -17.26 0.17 -13.04
CA VAL A 408 -16.97 0.14 -11.60
C VAL A 408 -18.25 -0.20 -10.84
N ILE A 409 -18.20 -1.20 -9.97
CA ILE A 409 -19.33 -1.73 -9.21
C ILE A 409 -19.10 -1.78 -7.69
N ALA A 410 -17.86 -1.64 -7.25
CA ALA A 410 -17.53 -1.54 -5.82
C ALA A 410 -16.23 -0.76 -5.63
N THR A 411 -16.08 -0.17 -4.44
CA THR A 411 -14.85 0.47 -3.97
C THR A 411 -14.60 0.08 -2.52
N ASP A 412 -13.37 -0.33 -2.18
CA ASP A 412 -12.95 -0.82 -0.85
C ASP A 412 -13.88 -1.91 -0.26
N GLY A 413 -14.36 -2.81 -1.14
CA GLY A 413 -15.30 -3.86 -0.77
C GLY A 413 -16.76 -3.45 -0.77
N GLU A 414 -17.07 -2.16 -0.70
CA GLU A 414 -18.44 -1.63 -0.61
C GLU A 414 -19.05 -1.44 -2.01
N PRO A 415 -20.25 -1.94 -2.27
CA PRO A 415 -20.88 -1.85 -3.59
C PRO A 415 -21.36 -0.42 -3.89
N VAL A 416 -21.12 0.01 -5.13
CA VAL A 416 -21.63 1.28 -5.66
C VAL A 416 -22.56 1.05 -6.85
N GLN A 417 -23.42 2.02 -7.13
CA GLN A 417 -24.20 2.02 -8.37
C GLN A 417 -23.23 2.04 -9.56
N PRO A 418 -23.48 1.27 -10.62
CA PRO A 418 -22.52 1.08 -11.71
C PRO A 418 -22.14 2.40 -12.38
N VAL A 419 -20.85 2.63 -12.57
CA VAL A 419 -20.32 3.77 -13.35
C VAL A 419 -19.33 3.25 -14.38
N GLN A 420 -19.49 3.71 -15.62
CA GLN A 420 -18.61 3.32 -16.72
C GLN A 420 -17.48 4.33 -16.89
N VAL A 421 -16.25 3.86 -16.88
CA VAL A 421 -15.03 4.65 -17.05
C VAL A 421 -14.06 3.91 -17.98
N ASN A 422 -13.01 4.60 -18.44
CA ASN A 422 -11.96 4.00 -19.25
C ASN A 422 -10.67 3.79 -18.45
N THR A 423 -10.49 4.57 -17.39
CA THR A 423 -9.28 4.60 -16.58
C THR A 423 -9.65 4.69 -15.10
N ILE A 424 -8.95 3.96 -14.26
CA ILE A 424 -9.07 4.05 -12.80
C ILE A 424 -7.74 4.57 -12.26
N ILE A 425 -7.78 5.66 -11.48
CA ILE A 425 -6.67 6.08 -10.64
C ILE A 425 -6.97 5.61 -9.23
N SER A 426 -6.01 4.93 -8.63
CA SER A 426 -6.13 4.35 -7.30
C SER A 426 -4.91 4.70 -6.47
N PHE A 427 -5.13 5.00 -5.20
CA PHE A 427 -4.07 5.27 -4.23
C PHE A 427 -3.79 4.04 -3.37
N SER A 428 -2.66 4.07 -2.68
CA SER A 428 -2.25 3.00 -1.77
C SER A 428 -3.37 2.60 -0.81
N GLY A 429 -3.75 1.33 -0.80
CA GLY A 429 -4.81 0.78 0.04
C GLY A 429 -6.21 0.80 -0.59
N GLU A 430 -6.46 1.58 -1.63
CA GLU A 430 -7.77 1.58 -2.31
C GLU A 430 -7.98 0.30 -3.12
N ARG A 431 -9.23 -0.18 -3.18
CA ARG A 431 -9.67 -1.29 -4.04
C ARG A 431 -10.80 -0.83 -4.92
N TYR A 432 -10.86 -1.36 -6.13
CA TYR A 432 -11.94 -1.14 -7.08
C TYR A 432 -12.33 -2.45 -7.74
N ASP A 433 -13.61 -2.80 -7.68
CA ASP A 433 -14.14 -3.90 -8.49
C ASP A 433 -14.82 -3.33 -9.71
N PHE A 434 -14.51 -3.90 -10.86
CA PHE A 434 -15.11 -3.49 -12.13
C PHE A 434 -15.47 -4.69 -13.00
N VAL A 435 -16.45 -4.49 -13.89
CA VAL A 435 -16.88 -5.48 -14.84
C VAL A 435 -16.30 -5.14 -16.22
N ILE A 436 -15.74 -6.15 -16.85
CA ILE A 436 -15.38 -6.13 -18.28
C ILE A 436 -16.36 -7.00 -19.05
N GLU A 437 -17.00 -6.42 -20.06
CA GLU A 437 -17.78 -7.14 -21.06
C GLU A 437 -16.87 -7.56 -22.21
N ALA A 438 -16.80 -8.88 -22.45
CA ALA A 438 -15.98 -9.42 -23.53
C ALA A 438 -16.68 -9.29 -24.89
N SER A 439 -17.02 -8.07 -25.29
CA SER A 439 -17.75 -7.74 -26.52
C SER A 439 -16.84 -7.45 -27.72
N ASN A 440 -15.53 -7.28 -27.49
CA ASN A 440 -14.57 -7.00 -28.54
C ASN A 440 -14.22 -8.23 -29.38
N ARG A 441 -13.57 -8.00 -30.53
CA ARG A 441 -13.04 -9.07 -31.39
C ARG A 441 -12.07 -9.95 -30.58
N PRO A 442 -12.14 -11.30 -30.68
CA PRO A 442 -11.19 -12.19 -30.02
C PRO A 442 -9.74 -11.89 -30.41
N ALA A 443 -9.01 -11.28 -29.49
CA ALA A 443 -7.61 -10.86 -29.63
C ALA A 443 -6.94 -10.87 -28.24
N ALA A 444 -5.72 -10.39 -28.15
CA ALA A 444 -5.07 -9.99 -26.92
C ALA A 444 -4.97 -8.47 -26.90
N TYR A 445 -5.14 -7.88 -25.73
CA TYR A 445 -5.18 -6.44 -25.49
C TYR A 445 -4.23 -6.07 -24.35
N TRP A 446 -3.61 -4.91 -24.44
CA TRP A 446 -2.72 -4.44 -23.39
C TRP A 446 -3.51 -4.00 -22.16
N ILE A 447 -3.02 -4.39 -21.00
CA ILE A 447 -3.29 -3.79 -19.71
C ILE A 447 -2.10 -2.91 -19.39
N GLN A 448 -2.31 -1.66 -19.03
CA GLN A 448 -1.23 -0.75 -18.61
C GLN A 448 -1.50 -0.23 -17.21
N VAL A 449 -0.52 -0.38 -16.32
CA VAL A 449 -0.47 0.23 -15.00
C VAL A 449 0.68 1.22 -14.99
N ARG A 450 0.39 2.50 -14.74
CA ARG A 450 1.40 3.56 -14.61
C ARG A 450 1.42 4.08 -13.18
N GLY A 451 2.60 4.23 -12.60
CA GLY A 451 2.79 5.02 -11.39
C GLY A 451 2.75 6.50 -11.73
N LEU A 452 1.87 7.26 -11.10
CA LEU A 452 1.72 8.71 -11.30
C LEU A 452 2.40 9.49 -10.15
N GLY A 453 2.28 10.82 -10.17
CA GLY A 453 2.92 11.68 -9.18
C GLY A 453 4.45 11.52 -9.19
N GLU A 454 5.04 11.25 -8.04
CA GLU A 454 6.49 11.06 -7.89
C GLU A 454 7.03 9.89 -8.74
N CYS A 455 6.24 8.81 -8.91
CA CYS A 455 6.61 7.70 -9.79
C CYS A 455 6.81 8.08 -11.26
N GLY A 456 6.31 9.24 -11.66
CA GLY A 456 6.54 9.78 -13.01
C GLY A 456 8.00 10.14 -13.28
N ILE A 457 8.79 10.39 -12.24
CA ILE A 457 10.22 10.72 -12.35
C ILE A 457 10.99 9.53 -12.95
N LYS A 458 10.78 8.32 -12.43
CA LYS A 458 11.37 7.09 -12.96
C LYS A 458 10.53 6.42 -14.06
N ARG A 459 9.38 7.00 -14.41
CA ARG A 459 8.45 6.45 -15.41
C ARG A 459 8.05 5.00 -15.11
N ALA A 460 7.83 4.70 -13.83
CA ALA A 460 7.47 3.37 -13.38
C ALA A 460 6.12 2.95 -13.98
N GLN A 461 6.14 1.86 -14.74
CA GLN A 461 4.93 1.26 -15.33
C GLN A 461 5.07 -0.24 -15.46
N GLN A 462 3.93 -0.92 -15.62
CA GLN A 462 3.90 -2.33 -15.96
C GLN A 462 2.81 -2.63 -16.99
N LEU A 463 3.09 -3.61 -17.82
CA LEU A 463 2.14 -4.14 -18.77
C LEU A 463 1.63 -5.52 -18.34
N GLY A 464 0.36 -5.78 -18.65
CA GLY A 464 -0.26 -7.09 -18.59
C GLY A 464 -1.05 -7.34 -19.86
N ILE A 465 -1.66 -8.51 -19.97
CA ILE A 465 -2.41 -8.92 -21.16
C ILE A 465 -3.82 -9.36 -20.76
N LEU A 466 -4.82 -8.73 -21.34
CA LEU A 466 -6.19 -9.24 -21.37
C LEU A 466 -6.37 -10.07 -22.64
N ARG A 467 -6.46 -11.38 -22.49
CA ARG A 467 -6.55 -12.33 -23.61
C ARG A 467 -7.95 -12.88 -23.78
N TYR A 468 -8.49 -12.79 -24.95
CA TYR A 468 -9.71 -13.51 -25.29
C TYR A 468 -9.40 -14.97 -25.58
N ALA A 469 -10.19 -15.88 -25.02
CA ALA A 469 -10.05 -17.31 -25.29
C ALA A 469 -10.13 -17.58 -26.80
N ARG A 470 -9.21 -18.43 -27.32
CA ARG A 470 -9.00 -18.72 -28.73
C ARG A 470 -8.38 -17.55 -29.54
N GLY A 471 -8.09 -16.41 -28.93
CA GLY A 471 -7.30 -15.33 -29.52
C GLY A 471 -5.79 -15.60 -29.45
N PRO A 472 -4.98 -14.76 -30.11
CA PRO A 472 -3.52 -14.82 -30.02
C PRO A 472 -3.04 -14.65 -28.58
N TYR A 473 -1.81 -15.06 -28.32
CA TYR A 473 -1.20 -14.92 -26.99
C TYR A 473 -0.63 -13.52 -26.74
N GLN A 474 -0.32 -12.78 -27.80
CA GLN A 474 0.27 -11.44 -27.73
C GLN A 474 -0.64 -10.43 -28.41
N PRO A 475 -0.72 -9.20 -27.90
CA PRO A 475 -1.39 -8.10 -28.59
C PRO A 475 -0.75 -7.83 -29.96
N SER A 476 -1.58 -7.42 -30.93
CA SER A 476 -1.14 -7.04 -32.26
C SER A 476 -0.75 -5.57 -32.38
N THR A 477 -1.13 -4.76 -31.40
CA THR A 477 -0.79 -3.35 -31.28
C THR A 477 0.60 -3.19 -30.64
N PRO A 478 1.34 -2.11 -30.94
CA PRO A 478 2.58 -1.81 -30.26
C PRO A 478 2.37 -1.72 -28.74
N ALA A 479 3.36 -2.18 -27.97
CA ALA A 479 3.33 -2.06 -26.50
C ALA A 479 3.29 -0.57 -26.10
N PRO A 480 2.34 -0.15 -25.24
CA PRO A 480 2.27 1.22 -24.77
C PRO A 480 3.49 1.57 -23.94
N THR A 481 3.99 2.80 -24.11
CA THR A 481 5.07 3.35 -23.31
C THR A 481 4.50 4.22 -22.19
N TYR A 482 5.33 4.62 -21.25
CA TYR A 482 4.89 5.53 -20.18
C TYR A 482 4.37 6.85 -20.74
N ASP A 483 5.04 7.44 -21.74
CA ASP A 483 4.69 8.75 -22.31
C ASP A 483 3.52 8.65 -23.29
N ILE A 484 3.50 7.58 -24.10
CA ILE A 484 2.42 7.32 -25.05
C ILE A 484 1.64 6.11 -24.53
N GLY A 485 0.77 6.35 -23.55
CA GLY A 485 -0.05 5.32 -22.95
C GLY A 485 -1.31 5.01 -23.75
N ILE A 486 -2.09 4.07 -23.25
CA ILE A 486 -3.45 3.82 -23.70
C ILE A 486 -4.28 5.09 -23.44
N PRO A 487 -5.14 5.53 -24.39
CA PRO A 487 -6.01 6.70 -24.18
C PRO A 487 -6.85 6.58 -22.91
N GLN A 488 -6.84 7.63 -22.08
CA GLN A 488 -7.45 7.57 -20.75
C GLN A 488 -8.98 7.62 -20.77
N GLY A 489 -9.60 8.30 -21.74
CA GLY A 489 -11.05 8.49 -21.76
C GLY A 489 -11.59 9.12 -20.46
N VAL A 490 -12.71 8.58 -19.95
CA VAL A 490 -13.28 8.99 -18.66
C VAL A 490 -12.47 8.39 -17.52
N VAL A 491 -12.02 9.25 -16.60
CA VAL A 491 -11.12 8.87 -15.49
C VAL A 491 -11.92 8.77 -14.17
N MET A 492 -11.85 7.62 -13.51
CA MET A 492 -12.30 7.47 -12.12
C MET A 492 -11.24 8.01 -11.17
N ASN A 493 -11.63 8.80 -10.17
CA ASN A 493 -10.78 9.33 -9.10
C ASN A 493 -9.60 10.20 -9.63
N PRO A 494 -9.87 11.31 -10.35
CA PRO A 494 -8.84 12.12 -11.00
C PRO A 494 -7.94 12.83 -9.98
N LEU A 495 -6.63 12.92 -10.25
CA LEU A 495 -5.64 13.55 -9.36
C LEU A 495 -5.92 15.03 -9.05
N ASP A 496 -6.57 15.75 -9.98
CA ASP A 496 -6.88 17.18 -9.78
C ASP A 496 -8.01 17.40 -8.75
N ALA A 497 -8.76 16.35 -8.38
CA ALA A 497 -9.85 16.35 -7.41
C ALA A 497 -10.82 17.54 -7.57
N ARG A 498 -11.07 17.95 -8.80
CA ARG A 498 -12.08 18.98 -9.13
C ARG A 498 -13.46 18.34 -9.16
N CYS A 499 -13.98 18.03 -7.97
CA CYS A 499 -15.21 17.26 -7.79
C CYS A 499 -16.48 18.12 -7.76
N ASN A 500 -16.34 19.39 -7.46
CA ASN A 500 -17.44 20.36 -7.34
C ASN A 500 -17.83 21.06 -8.66
N ILE A 501 -17.20 20.68 -9.76
CA ILE A 501 -17.44 21.24 -11.09
C ILE A 501 -18.01 20.13 -11.98
N PRO A 502 -19.14 20.34 -12.69
CA PRO A 502 -19.61 19.37 -13.67
C PRO A 502 -18.55 19.14 -14.74
N ARG A 503 -18.20 17.86 -14.97
CA ARG A 503 -17.21 17.46 -15.96
C ARG A 503 -17.64 16.15 -16.63
N THR A 504 -17.21 15.94 -17.86
CA THR A 504 -17.52 14.74 -18.66
C THR A 504 -16.33 13.81 -18.82
N ASP A 505 -15.14 14.25 -18.43
CA ASP A 505 -13.87 13.56 -18.60
C ASP A 505 -13.43 12.78 -17.36
N ALA A 506 -14.11 12.98 -16.22
CA ALA A 506 -13.78 12.28 -14.99
C ALA A 506 -14.97 12.17 -14.02
N ILE A 507 -14.87 11.22 -13.10
CA ILE A 507 -15.82 10.96 -12.00
C ILE A 507 -15.02 10.91 -10.70
N CYS A 508 -15.36 11.77 -9.75
CA CYS A 508 -14.77 11.75 -8.41
C CYS A 508 -15.41 10.67 -7.52
N VAL A 509 -14.66 10.22 -6.50
CA VAL A 509 -15.18 9.28 -5.50
C VAL A 509 -16.44 9.81 -4.81
N SER A 510 -16.49 11.09 -4.44
CA SER A 510 -17.67 11.71 -3.81
C SER A 510 -18.92 11.75 -4.71
N GLN A 511 -18.77 11.52 -6.00
CA GLN A 511 -19.89 11.45 -6.96
C GLN A 511 -20.44 10.03 -7.16
N LEU A 512 -19.74 8.99 -6.65
CA LEU A 512 -20.26 7.64 -6.62
C LEU A 512 -21.46 7.57 -5.68
N LYS A 513 -22.35 6.61 -5.95
CA LYS A 513 -23.54 6.37 -5.12
C LYS A 513 -23.48 4.96 -4.54
N ASN A 514 -23.67 4.85 -3.24
CA ASN A 514 -23.81 3.56 -2.59
C ASN A 514 -24.95 2.76 -3.24
N ALA A 515 -24.74 1.47 -3.47
CA ALA A 515 -25.76 0.56 -4.01
C ALA A 515 -26.54 -0.17 -2.92
N GLN A 516 -26.19 0.01 -1.65
CA GLN A 516 -26.87 -0.56 -0.48
C GLN A 516 -27.56 0.52 0.35
N HIS A 517 -28.32 0.06 1.35
CA HIS A 517 -28.95 0.95 2.31
C HIS A 517 -27.90 1.63 3.20
N ILE A 518 -27.99 2.94 3.31
CA ILE A 518 -27.15 3.74 4.21
C ILE A 518 -27.88 3.90 5.54
N ASP A 519 -27.15 3.82 6.66
CA ASP A 519 -27.70 4.16 7.97
C ASP A 519 -28.20 5.63 7.94
N PRO A 520 -29.50 5.89 8.18
CA PRO A 520 -30.05 7.24 8.14
C PRO A 520 -29.35 8.23 9.07
N ALA A 521 -28.71 7.75 10.14
CA ALA A 521 -27.96 8.57 11.07
C ALA A 521 -26.74 9.26 10.39
N ILE A 522 -26.20 8.65 9.33
CA ILE A 522 -25.09 9.27 8.55
C ILE A 522 -25.55 10.57 7.86
N LEU A 523 -26.81 10.64 7.46
CA LEU A 523 -27.37 11.78 6.71
C LEU A 523 -27.96 12.88 7.63
N GLN A 524 -27.89 12.71 8.95
CA GLN A 524 -28.37 13.76 9.88
C GLN A 524 -27.55 15.05 9.70
N GLU A 525 -28.19 16.22 9.91
CA GLU A 525 -27.57 17.52 9.69
C GLU A 525 -26.35 17.74 10.60
N ARG A 526 -26.47 17.36 11.88
CA ARG A 526 -25.42 17.52 12.88
C ARG A 526 -24.89 16.16 13.32
N PRO A 527 -23.57 15.94 13.25
CA PRO A 527 -22.96 14.76 13.85
C PRO A 527 -22.94 14.88 15.38
N ASP A 528 -22.82 13.76 16.09
CA ASP A 528 -22.63 13.75 17.54
C ASP A 528 -21.21 14.20 17.93
N VAL A 529 -20.23 13.83 17.10
CA VAL A 529 -18.81 14.18 17.28
C VAL A 529 -18.29 14.73 15.96
N LYS A 530 -17.56 15.85 16.03
CA LYS A 530 -16.86 16.43 14.87
C LYS A 530 -15.38 16.60 15.18
N ILE A 531 -14.52 16.04 14.33
CA ILE A 531 -13.07 16.02 14.50
C ILE A 531 -12.43 16.66 13.27
N PHE A 532 -11.50 17.59 13.48
CA PHE A 532 -10.63 18.12 12.43
C PHE A 532 -9.22 17.57 12.64
N LEU A 533 -8.66 16.98 11.61
CA LEU A 533 -7.32 16.39 11.62
C LEU A 533 -6.47 16.99 10.50
N PRO A 534 -5.87 18.16 10.73
CA PRO A 534 -4.87 18.70 9.82
C PRO A 534 -3.62 17.84 9.89
N PHE A 535 -2.96 17.63 8.75
CA PHE A 535 -1.71 16.89 8.70
C PHE A 535 -0.67 17.61 7.85
N ARG A 536 0.57 17.52 8.28
CA ARG A 536 1.71 18.17 7.62
C ARG A 536 3.02 17.45 7.95
N PHE A 537 4.11 17.88 7.33
CA PHE A 537 5.46 17.50 7.73
C PHE A 537 6.10 18.59 8.59
N PHE A 538 6.98 18.16 9.47
CA PHE A 538 7.88 19.04 10.20
C PHE A 538 9.32 18.65 9.92
N VAL A 539 10.13 19.63 9.57
CA VAL A 539 11.53 19.46 9.23
C VAL A 539 12.39 20.00 10.37
N TYR A 540 13.21 19.14 10.96
CA TYR A 540 14.22 19.57 11.91
C TYR A 540 15.38 20.20 11.16
N ARG A 541 15.76 21.41 11.53
CA ARG A 541 16.98 22.03 11.01
C ARG A 541 18.21 21.33 11.58
N PRO A 542 19.37 21.28 10.86
CA PRO A 542 20.58 20.64 11.36
C PRO A 542 21.02 21.12 12.73
N GLU A 543 20.90 22.43 13.04
CA GLU A 543 21.23 22.99 14.34
C GLU A 543 20.29 22.61 15.48
N MET A 544 19.10 22.09 15.17
CA MET A 544 18.14 21.55 16.16
C MET A 544 18.43 20.10 16.50
N LEU A 545 19.15 19.39 15.63
CA LEU A 545 19.51 18.00 15.88
C LEU A 545 20.46 17.93 17.07
N PHE A 546 20.33 16.87 17.86
CA PHE A 546 21.16 16.62 19.06
C PHE A 546 21.01 17.66 20.19
N GLN A 547 20.08 18.60 20.09
CA GLN A 547 19.74 19.47 21.21
C GLN A 547 18.92 18.68 22.26
N PRO A 548 19.13 18.91 23.57
CA PRO A 548 18.34 18.29 24.61
C PRO A 548 16.84 18.53 24.39
N ASN A 549 16.03 17.48 24.55
CA ASN A 549 14.56 17.53 24.44
C ASN A 549 13.99 17.99 23.09
N THR A 550 14.78 17.96 22.01
CA THR A 550 14.30 18.34 20.70
C THR A 550 13.44 17.25 20.06
N TYR A 551 13.84 16.00 20.18
CA TYR A 551 13.07 14.81 19.76
C TYR A 551 13.44 13.60 20.61
N ASN A 552 12.47 12.71 20.80
CA ASN A 552 12.62 11.54 21.69
C ASN A 552 13.14 10.29 20.96
N ARG A 553 13.21 10.33 19.63
CA ARG A 553 13.70 9.21 18.84
C ARG A 553 15.13 9.45 18.40
N TYR A 554 15.95 8.43 18.53
CA TYR A 554 17.26 8.40 17.92
C TYR A 554 17.05 8.17 16.42
N LEU A 555 17.08 9.26 15.67
CA LEU A 555 17.11 9.21 14.21
C LEU A 555 18.55 9.48 13.79
N VAL A 556 19.16 8.54 13.09
CA VAL A 556 20.46 8.80 12.48
C VAL A 556 20.24 9.87 11.42
N ALA A 557 20.85 11.04 11.62
CA ALA A 557 20.88 12.09 10.63
C ALA A 557 22.19 11.98 9.84
N PRO A 558 22.24 11.29 8.71
CA PRO A 558 23.27 11.56 7.75
C PRO A 558 23.07 12.96 7.19
N GLN A 559 23.70 13.35 6.18
CA GLN A 559 23.56 14.67 5.59
C GLN A 559 22.12 14.87 5.06
N GLY A 560 21.42 15.88 5.55
CA GLY A 560 20.07 16.24 5.08
C GLY A 560 19.10 16.63 6.21
N ASP A 561 17.93 17.08 5.83
CA ASP A 561 16.89 17.48 6.75
C ASP A 561 16.19 16.25 7.34
N HIS A 562 15.98 16.24 8.66
CA HIS A 562 15.18 15.24 9.33
C HIS A 562 13.72 15.62 9.34
N VAL A 563 12.87 14.67 8.96
CA VAL A 563 11.43 14.89 8.85
C VAL A 563 10.66 13.93 9.70
N ILE A 564 9.64 14.48 10.34
CA ILE A 564 8.55 13.73 10.95
C ILE A 564 7.21 14.16 10.32
N SER A 565 6.26 13.27 10.37
CA SER A 565 4.87 13.58 10.00
C SER A 565 4.07 13.95 11.24
N LEU A 566 3.14 14.87 11.07
CA LEU A 566 2.26 15.33 12.14
C LEU A 566 0.80 15.17 11.70
N ILE A 567 -0.05 14.71 12.63
CA ILE A 567 -1.50 14.90 12.57
C ILE A 567 -1.87 15.75 13.79
N ASP A 568 -2.57 16.87 13.58
CA ASP A 568 -2.93 17.81 14.63
C ASP A 568 -1.73 18.23 15.51
N GLU A 569 -0.60 18.55 14.85
CA GLU A 569 0.66 18.96 15.49
C GLU A 569 1.32 17.87 16.35
N ILE A 570 0.91 16.61 16.22
CA ILE A 570 1.41 15.47 16.98
C ILE A 570 2.03 14.44 16.02
N SER A 571 3.28 14.05 16.28
CA SER A 571 3.91 12.89 15.67
C SER A 571 3.62 11.66 16.52
N TYR A 572 2.92 10.71 15.98
CA TYR A 572 2.53 9.49 16.70
C TYR A 572 3.74 8.70 17.17
N MET A 573 3.69 8.29 18.42
CA MET A 573 4.62 7.34 19.02
C MET A 573 3.84 6.13 19.54
N ALA A 574 4.25 4.94 19.12
CA ALA A 574 3.61 3.72 19.59
C ALA A 574 3.75 3.59 21.11
N PRO A 575 2.71 3.11 21.82
CA PRO A 575 2.82 2.81 23.25
C PRO A 575 3.73 1.59 23.49
N PRO A 576 4.18 1.36 24.73
CA PRO A 576 5.07 0.25 25.05
C PRO A 576 4.39 -1.12 25.09
N ALA A 577 3.06 -1.15 25.16
CA ALA A 577 2.25 -2.36 25.24
C ALA A 577 0.94 -2.18 24.45
N PRO A 578 0.23 -3.27 24.08
CA PRO A 578 -1.01 -3.19 23.31
C PRO A 578 -2.12 -2.47 24.07
N LEU A 579 -2.67 -1.42 23.45
CA LEU A 579 -3.76 -0.62 24.05
C LEU A 579 -4.99 -1.45 24.38
N ILE A 580 -5.32 -2.43 23.53
CA ILE A 580 -6.55 -3.20 23.68
C ILE A 580 -6.51 -4.21 24.83
N SER A 581 -5.33 -4.74 25.19
CA SER A 581 -5.18 -5.81 26.18
C SER A 581 -4.38 -5.41 27.42
N GLN A 582 -3.60 -4.33 27.36
CA GLN A 582 -2.71 -3.89 28.42
C GLN A 582 -2.80 -2.37 28.67
N TYR A 583 -3.99 -1.80 28.53
CA TYR A 583 -4.20 -0.35 28.66
C TYR A 583 -3.72 0.20 30.02
N ASP A 584 -4.00 -0.55 31.11
CA ASP A 584 -3.67 -0.14 32.46
C ASP A 584 -2.15 -0.24 32.79
N ASP A 585 -1.38 -0.93 31.95
CA ASP A 585 0.08 -1.02 32.07
C ASP A 585 0.80 0.20 31.47
N ILE A 586 0.07 1.08 30.78
CA ILE A 586 0.64 2.24 30.07
C ILE A 586 0.48 3.50 30.91
N ASN A 587 1.59 4.23 31.11
CA ASN A 587 1.53 5.52 31.80
C ASN A 587 0.59 6.49 31.07
N PRO A 588 -0.49 7.02 31.73
CA PRO A 588 -1.41 7.97 31.14
C PRO A 588 -0.78 9.22 30.53
N GLU A 589 0.40 9.63 31.02
CA GLU A 589 1.16 10.77 30.49
C GLU A 589 1.69 10.55 29.06
N GLN A 590 1.70 9.30 28.57
CA GLN A 590 2.09 8.98 27.20
C GLN A 590 1.00 9.31 26.18
N PHE A 591 -0.25 9.48 26.63
CA PHE A 591 -1.36 9.83 25.74
C PHE A 591 -1.48 11.35 25.56
N CYS A 592 -1.74 11.75 24.33
CA CYS A 592 -2.07 13.13 24.04
C CYS A 592 -3.03 13.26 22.84
N ASN A 593 -3.63 14.43 22.71
CA ASN A 593 -4.42 14.84 21.55
C ASN A 593 -4.39 16.37 21.43
N GLY A 594 -5.15 16.93 20.49
CA GLY A 594 -5.21 18.37 20.27
C GLY A 594 -5.59 19.19 21.50
N ASP A 595 -6.45 18.64 22.35
CA ASP A 595 -6.96 19.31 23.57
C ASP A 595 -6.10 19.06 24.81
N ASN A 596 -5.33 17.97 24.82
CA ASN A 596 -4.51 17.56 25.97
C ASN A 596 -3.07 17.27 25.52
N ARG A 597 -2.27 18.32 25.42
CA ARG A 597 -0.85 18.23 25.07
C ARG A 597 0.02 18.28 26.32
N PRO A 598 1.04 17.41 26.46
CA PRO A 598 2.00 17.50 27.55
C PRO A 598 2.67 18.88 27.61
N ALA A 599 2.88 19.42 28.80
CA ALA A 599 3.49 20.74 28.99
C ALA A 599 4.93 20.85 28.46
N ASN A 600 5.60 19.72 28.28
CA ASN A 600 6.95 19.61 27.74
C ASN A 600 7.01 19.41 26.21
N CYS A 601 5.87 19.46 25.52
CA CYS A 601 5.86 19.53 24.07
C CYS A 601 6.61 20.78 23.61
N GLY A 602 7.66 20.59 22.80
CA GLY A 602 8.37 21.67 22.15
C GLY A 602 7.58 22.29 20.99
N GLN A 603 8.21 22.39 19.82
CA GLN A 603 7.50 22.82 18.59
C GLN A 603 6.53 21.75 18.08
N ASN A 604 6.75 20.48 18.44
CA ASN A 604 5.89 19.33 18.10
C ASN A 604 5.76 18.42 19.30
N CYS A 605 4.60 17.79 19.46
CA CYS A 605 4.41 16.71 20.40
C CYS A 605 4.81 15.36 19.80
N MET A 606 5.45 14.51 20.61
CA MET A 606 5.68 13.10 20.28
C MET A 606 5.10 12.26 21.41
N CYS A 607 3.99 11.59 21.15
CA CYS A 607 3.22 10.85 22.14
C CYS A 607 2.30 9.84 21.44
N THR A 608 1.64 9.00 22.20
CA THR A 608 0.56 8.16 21.65
C THR A 608 -0.66 9.03 21.41
N HIS A 609 -0.82 9.49 20.16
CA HIS A 609 -1.93 10.33 19.74
C HIS A 609 -3.23 9.52 19.79
N LYS A 610 -4.13 9.85 20.71
CA LYS A 610 -5.37 9.12 20.97
C LYS A 610 -6.56 10.07 21.10
N VAL A 611 -7.62 9.76 20.35
CA VAL A 611 -8.89 10.49 20.38
C VAL A 611 -10.00 9.56 20.87
N ASP A 612 -10.75 9.97 21.89
CA ASP A 612 -11.85 9.20 22.47
C ASP A 612 -13.16 9.51 21.76
N ILE A 613 -13.87 8.46 21.34
CA ILE A 613 -15.14 8.54 20.62
C ILE A 613 -16.20 7.75 21.37
N PRO A 614 -17.33 8.38 21.75
CA PRO A 614 -18.42 7.66 22.39
C PRO A 614 -19.00 6.55 21.51
N LEU A 615 -19.28 5.39 22.10
CA LEU A 615 -19.91 4.28 21.37
C LEU A 615 -21.28 4.70 20.82
N ASN A 616 -21.56 4.29 19.58
CA ASN A 616 -22.75 4.63 18.78
C ASN A 616 -22.86 6.09 18.30
N ALA A 617 -21.90 6.95 18.59
CA ALA A 617 -21.87 8.32 18.06
C ALA A 617 -21.77 8.33 16.53
N VAL A 618 -22.43 9.29 15.89
CA VAL A 618 -22.17 9.66 14.50
C VAL A 618 -21.01 10.62 14.46
N VAL A 619 -19.93 10.17 13.89
CA VAL A 619 -18.68 10.92 13.80
C VAL A 619 -18.55 11.56 12.44
N GLU A 620 -18.33 12.86 12.38
CA GLU A 620 -17.85 13.58 11.19
C GLU A 620 -16.37 13.89 11.38
N MET A 621 -15.55 13.41 10.47
CA MET A 621 -14.12 13.62 10.47
C MET A 621 -13.71 14.41 9.23
N VAL A 622 -12.97 15.50 9.43
CA VAL A 622 -12.45 16.35 8.36
C VAL A 622 -10.93 16.24 8.35
N LEU A 623 -10.39 15.59 7.33
CA LEU A 623 -8.95 15.53 7.10
C LEU A 623 -8.55 16.72 6.25
N VAL A 624 -7.51 17.46 6.65
CA VAL A 624 -7.05 18.69 5.98
C VAL A 624 -5.57 18.55 5.62
N ASP A 625 -5.28 18.63 4.33
CA ASP A 625 -3.91 18.56 3.82
C ASP A 625 -3.21 19.93 3.92
N GLU A 626 -2.33 20.06 4.90
CA GLU A 626 -1.44 21.22 5.07
C GLU A 626 -0.04 20.98 4.48
N VAL A 627 0.18 19.85 3.80
CA VAL A 627 1.46 19.51 3.17
C VAL A 627 1.72 20.46 2.00
N GLN A 628 2.92 21.03 1.97
CA GLN A 628 3.27 22.05 0.99
C GLN A 628 3.90 21.51 -0.31
N ILE A 629 3.97 20.18 -0.45
CA ILE A 629 4.51 19.52 -1.64
C ILE A 629 3.43 19.50 -2.74
N VAL A 630 3.79 19.94 -3.92
CA VAL A 630 2.86 20.03 -5.06
C VAL A 630 2.55 18.62 -5.60
N ASN A 631 1.27 18.39 -5.88
CA ASN A 631 0.74 17.16 -6.49
C ASN A 631 0.86 15.87 -5.65
N LEU A 632 1.05 15.97 -4.34
CA LEU A 632 1.06 14.83 -3.44
C LEU A 632 -0.27 14.75 -2.67
N SER A 633 -1.19 13.87 -3.07
CA SER A 633 -2.39 13.54 -2.30
C SER A 633 -2.11 12.37 -1.37
N HIS A 634 -2.66 12.40 -0.15
CA HIS A 634 -2.37 11.42 0.88
C HIS A 634 -3.54 10.45 1.08
N PRO A 635 -3.37 9.13 0.83
CA PRO A 635 -4.39 8.13 1.16
C PRO A 635 -4.45 7.92 2.68
N PHE A 636 -5.63 8.12 3.28
CA PHE A 636 -5.89 7.83 4.68
C PHE A 636 -6.78 6.61 4.82
N HIS A 637 -6.33 5.68 5.66
CA HIS A 637 -7.03 4.44 5.98
C HIS A 637 -7.49 4.44 7.44
N LEU A 638 -8.72 3.99 7.68
CA LEU A 638 -9.29 3.78 9.00
C LEU A 638 -9.54 2.28 9.23
N HIS A 639 -8.91 1.74 10.25
CA HIS A 639 -9.14 0.37 10.71
C HIS A 639 -10.53 0.19 11.33
N GLY A 640 -11.07 -1.01 11.22
CA GLY A 640 -12.30 -1.42 11.91
C GLY A 640 -13.61 -0.87 11.37
N TYR A 641 -13.58 0.00 10.37
CA TYR A 641 -14.74 0.70 9.82
C TYR A 641 -14.68 0.91 8.31
N SER A 642 -15.86 0.95 7.69
CA SER A 642 -16.06 1.71 6.47
C SER A 642 -16.75 3.03 6.84
N TYR A 643 -16.28 4.14 6.29
CA TYR A 643 -16.88 5.47 6.43
C TYR A 643 -17.54 5.91 5.12
N ASN A 644 -18.56 6.75 5.21
CA ASN A 644 -19.18 7.36 4.04
C ASN A 644 -18.42 8.64 3.65
N VAL A 645 -18.04 8.75 2.38
CA VAL A 645 -17.39 9.94 1.82
C VAL A 645 -18.45 10.99 1.54
N ILE A 646 -18.56 11.98 2.43
CA ILE A 646 -19.58 13.03 2.36
C ILE A 646 -19.15 14.15 1.42
N GLY A 647 -17.86 14.45 1.37
CA GLY A 647 -17.35 15.50 0.49
C GLY A 647 -15.85 15.42 0.27
N ILE A 648 -15.42 15.86 -0.89
CA ILE A 648 -14.02 16.04 -1.27
C ILE A 648 -13.89 17.40 -1.92
N GLY A 649 -12.98 18.24 -1.44
CA GLY A 649 -12.86 19.57 -1.99
C GLY A 649 -11.50 20.22 -1.77
N ARG A 650 -11.34 21.33 -2.45
CA ARG A 650 -10.28 22.31 -2.23
C ARG A 650 -10.91 23.62 -1.80
N SER A 651 -10.10 24.59 -1.35
CA SER A 651 -10.65 25.90 -1.02
C SER A 651 -11.45 26.47 -2.20
N PRO A 652 -12.70 26.91 -1.99
CA PRO A 652 -13.47 27.61 -3.02
C PRO A 652 -12.92 29.01 -3.30
N ASP A 653 -12.13 29.57 -2.40
CA ASP A 653 -11.46 30.86 -2.60
C ASP A 653 -10.19 30.68 -3.42
N GLN A 654 -10.19 31.20 -4.64
CA GLN A 654 -9.05 31.11 -5.57
C GLN A 654 -7.79 31.83 -5.07
N ASN A 655 -7.92 32.77 -4.10
CA ASN A 655 -6.80 33.44 -3.47
C ASN A 655 -6.12 32.59 -2.39
N VAL A 656 -6.82 31.57 -1.87
CA VAL A 656 -6.27 30.61 -0.90
C VAL A 656 -5.62 29.47 -1.64
N LYS A 657 -4.34 29.60 -1.91
CA LYS A 657 -3.54 28.55 -2.58
C LYS A 657 -3.24 27.36 -1.67
N LYS A 658 -3.30 27.56 -0.35
CA LYS A 658 -2.98 26.54 0.68
C LYS A 658 -4.07 26.56 1.74
N ILE A 659 -4.69 25.41 1.97
CA ILE A 659 -5.63 25.24 3.07
C ILE A 659 -4.86 24.96 4.36
N ASN A 660 -5.42 25.38 5.49
CA ASN A 660 -4.98 25.01 6.83
C ASN A 660 -6.19 24.81 7.75
N LEU A 661 -5.97 24.34 8.97
CA LEU A 661 -7.03 24.11 9.96
C LEU A 661 -7.92 25.33 10.15
N LYS A 662 -7.32 26.51 10.35
CA LYS A 662 -8.08 27.76 10.55
C LYS A 662 -9.00 28.06 9.37
N HIS A 663 -8.52 27.85 8.16
CA HIS A 663 -9.30 28.04 6.94
C HIS A 663 -10.41 26.99 6.81
N ALA A 664 -10.12 25.71 7.08
CA ALA A 664 -11.12 24.64 7.06
C ALA A 664 -12.24 24.88 8.09
N LEU A 665 -11.90 25.31 9.31
CA LEU A 665 -12.86 25.72 10.33
C LEU A 665 -13.72 26.93 9.92
N ASP A 666 -13.16 27.89 9.18
CA ASP A 666 -13.93 29.01 8.64
C ASP A 666 -14.91 28.56 7.54
N LEU A 667 -14.46 27.71 6.62
CA LEU A 667 -15.31 27.09 5.61
C LEU A 667 -16.46 26.30 6.24
N ASP A 668 -16.18 25.54 7.29
CA ASP A 668 -17.18 24.76 8.03
C ASP A 668 -18.26 25.68 8.65
N ARG A 669 -17.84 26.72 9.39
CA ARG A 669 -18.76 27.70 10.02
C ARG A 669 -19.65 28.41 9.00
N ARG A 670 -19.15 28.66 7.80
CA ARG A 670 -19.85 29.30 6.70
C ARG A 670 -20.69 28.32 5.87
N GLY A 671 -20.66 27.01 6.18
CA GLY A 671 -21.34 25.97 5.40
C GLY A 671 -20.78 25.79 3.98
N LEU A 672 -19.49 26.08 3.77
CA LEU A 672 -18.82 26.04 2.47
C LEU A 672 -17.96 24.77 2.27
N LEU A 673 -17.81 23.94 3.29
CA LEU A 673 -17.26 22.59 3.08
C LEU A 673 -18.29 21.79 2.27
N GLU A 674 -17.80 21.09 1.24
CA GLU A 674 -18.65 20.22 0.42
C GLU A 674 -19.24 19.11 1.27
N ARG A 675 -20.57 18.95 1.24
CA ARG A 675 -21.29 17.88 1.95
C ARG A 675 -22.51 17.42 1.16
N HIS A 676 -22.57 16.15 0.86
CA HIS A 676 -23.71 15.46 0.24
C HIS A 676 -24.56 14.83 1.34
N LEU A 677 -25.42 15.63 1.99
CA LEU A 677 -26.27 15.24 3.12
C LEU A 677 -27.75 15.53 2.88
N LYS A 678 -28.16 15.79 1.63
CA LYS A 678 -29.56 16.00 1.30
C LYS A 678 -30.31 14.68 1.34
N GLN A 679 -31.62 14.76 1.60
CA GLN A 679 -32.48 13.59 1.51
C GLN A 679 -32.37 12.96 0.11
N GLY A 680 -32.01 11.66 0.07
CA GLY A 680 -31.78 10.92 -1.17
C GLY A 680 -30.33 10.90 -1.65
N ASP A 681 -29.42 11.58 -0.96
CA ASP A 681 -27.98 11.38 -1.19
C ASP A 681 -27.59 9.97 -0.74
N LEU A 682 -26.71 9.36 -1.48
CA LEU A 682 -26.22 7.99 -1.24
C LEU A 682 -24.67 8.03 -1.25
N PRO A 683 -24.02 8.68 -0.26
CA PRO A 683 -22.58 8.80 -0.26
C PRO A 683 -21.92 7.41 -0.24
N PRO A 684 -20.87 7.19 -1.07
CA PRO A 684 -20.18 5.90 -1.14
C PRO A 684 -19.47 5.59 0.18
N ALA A 685 -19.38 4.31 0.50
CA ALA A 685 -18.62 3.85 1.64
C ALA A 685 -17.22 3.39 1.18
N LYS A 686 -16.21 3.67 1.99
CA LYS A 686 -14.80 3.32 1.80
C LYS A 686 -14.11 3.15 3.14
N ASP A 687 -12.96 2.52 3.16
CA ASP A 687 -12.05 2.51 4.31
C ASP A 687 -10.73 3.26 4.04
N THR A 688 -10.45 3.58 2.78
CA THR A 688 -9.26 4.30 2.34
C THR A 688 -9.64 5.40 1.35
N ILE A 689 -9.19 6.63 1.58
CA ILE A 689 -9.50 7.78 0.72
C ILE A 689 -8.28 8.70 0.54
N ALA A 690 -8.04 9.12 -0.68
CA ALA A 690 -7.02 10.13 -0.96
C ALA A 690 -7.53 11.53 -0.57
N VAL A 691 -6.85 12.17 0.37
CA VAL A 691 -7.03 13.60 0.67
C VAL A 691 -6.30 14.39 -0.40
N PRO A 692 -6.99 15.25 -1.17
CA PRO A 692 -6.36 16.01 -2.24
C PRO A 692 -5.29 16.96 -1.71
N ASN A 693 -4.19 17.07 -2.43
CA ASN A 693 -3.15 18.06 -2.10
C ASN A 693 -3.73 19.46 -1.95
N ASN A 694 -3.42 20.13 -0.84
CA ASN A 694 -4.01 21.42 -0.45
C ASN A 694 -5.55 21.40 -0.44
N GLY A 695 -6.14 20.33 -0.02
CA GLY A 695 -7.57 20.12 0.04
C GLY A 695 -8.03 19.45 1.32
N TYR A 696 -9.24 18.95 1.29
CA TYR A 696 -9.84 18.27 2.42
C TYR A 696 -10.77 17.16 1.96
N VAL A 697 -11.04 16.22 2.87
CA VAL A 697 -12.15 15.27 2.76
C VAL A 697 -13.03 15.36 4.00
N VAL A 698 -14.34 15.13 3.81
CA VAL A 698 -15.32 15.04 4.89
C VAL A 698 -15.88 13.64 4.91
N LEU A 699 -15.67 12.93 6.01
CA LEU A 699 -16.02 11.53 6.20
C LEU A 699 -17.03 11.41 7.32
N ARG A 700 -17.97 10.45 7.22
CA ARG A 700 -18.87 10.10 8.32
C ARG A 700 -18.97 8.62 8.53
N PHE A 701 -19.00 8.20 9.77
CA PHE A 701 -19.30 6.83 10.16
C PHE A 701 -20.04 6.82 11.50
N ARG A 702 -20.72 5.71 11.78
CA ARG A 702 -21.30 5.47 13.09
C ARG A 702 -20.38 4.57 13.89
N ALA A 703 -19.99 5.01 15.07
CA ALA A 703 -19.00 4.37 15.94
C ALA A 703 -19.60 3.15 16.67
N THR A 704 -20.00 2.10 15.94
CA THR A 704 -20.70 0.90 16.46
C THR A 704 -19.81 -0.27 16.77
N ASN A 705 -18.51 -0.17 16.49
CA ASN A 705 -17.53 -1.23 16.69
C ASN A 705 -16.53 -0.77 17.76
N PRO A 706 -16.69 -1.15 19.04
CA PRO A 706 -15.79 -0.71 20.09
C PRO A 706 -14.38 -1.26 19.87
N GLY A 707 -13.35 -0.45 20.15
CA GLY A 707 -11.97 -0.85 19.91
C GLY A 707 -11.00 0.31 19.90
N PHE A 708 -9.72 -0.01 19.63
CA PHE A 708 -8.66 0.94 19.35
C PHE A 708 -8.30 0.83 17.87
N TRP A 709 -8.71 1.82 17.09
CA TRP A 709 -8.63 1.77 15.64
C TRP A 709 -7.62 2.79 15.12
N LEU A 710 -6.66 2.32 14.33
CA LEU A 710 -5.67 3.21 13.75
C LEU A 710 -6.27 3.95 12.56
N LEU A 711 -6.12 5.27 12.52
CA LEU A 711 -6.29 6.10 11.33
C LEU A 711 -4.92 6.60 10.93
N HIS A 712 -4.50 6.35 9.70
CA HIS A 712 -3.16 6.71 9.26
C HIS A 712 -3.07 6.98 7.76
N CYS A 713 -2.03 7.73 7.37
CA CYS A 713 -1.65 7.80 5.96
C CYS A 713 -1.14 6.42 5.50
N HIS A 714 -1.64 5.94 4.37
CA HIS A 714 -1.29 4.59 3.89
C HIS A 714 0.00 4.55 3.04
N PHE A 715 0.68 5.68 2.88
CA PHE A 715 2.06 5.72 2.42
C PHE A 715 2.99 5.26 3.55
N LEU A 716 3.75 4.20 3.28
CA LEU A 716 4.45 3.47 4.32
C LEU A 716 5.53 4.32 5.01
N PHE A 717 6.25 5.16 4.25
CA PHE A 717 7.24 6.06 4.85
C PHE A 717 6.58 7.11 5.75
N HIS A 718 5.35 7.56 5.47
CA HIS A 718 4.64 8.54 6.29
C HIS A 718 4.13 7.95 7.61
N ILE A 719 3.64 6.70 7.58
CA ILE A 719 3.19 6.00 8.78
C ILE A 719 4.34 5.80 9.77
N VAL A 720 5.53 5.37 9.27
CA VAL A 720 6.67 5.08 10.15
C VAL A 720 7.30 6.35 10.75
N ILE A 721 7.11 7.52 10.14
CA ILE A 721 7.56 8.79 10.68
C ILE A 721 6.48 9.56 11.46
N GLY A 722 5.31 8.94 11.74
CA GLY A 722 4.36 9.41 12.74
C GLY A 722 3.00 9.92 12.23
N MET A 723 2.62 9.73 10.96
CA MET A 723 1.32 10.18 10.43
C MET A 723 0.19 9.21 10.81
N ASN A 724 -0.06 9.08 12.13
CA ASN A 724 -1.02 8.17 12.72
C ASN A 724 -1.79 8.82 13.87
N VAL A 725 -3.01 8.33 14.12
CA VAL A 725 -3.81 8.62 15.31
C VAL A 725 -4.65 7.40 15.65
N VAL A 726 -4.81 7.09 16.93
CA VAL A 726 -5.68 6.02 17.42
C VAL A 726 -7.03 6.60 17.79
N LEU A 727 -8.10 6.06 17.22
CA LEU A 727 -9.47 6.33 17.62
C LEU A 727 -9.90 5.25 18.63
N GLN A 728 -10.06 5.62 19.90
CA GLN A 728 -10.66 4.75 20.90
C GLN A 728 -12.18 4.91 20.84
N VAL A 729 -12.88 3.89 20.33
CA VAL A 729 -14.35 3.86 20.29
C VAL A 729 -14.88 3.08 21.49
N GLY A 730 -15.70 3.74 22.29
CA GLY A 730 -16.19 3.18 23.55
C GLY A 730 -15.15 3.13 24.63
N THR A 731 -15.37 2.29 25.63
CA THR A 731 -14.52 2.09 26.80
C THR A 731 -13.98 0.66 26.83
N GLN A 732 -13.06 0.37 27.73
CA GLN A 732 -12.59 -1.01 27.96
C GLN A 732 -13.72 -1.99 28.29
N ALA A 733 -14.77 -1.51 28.96
CA ALA A 733 -15.94 -2.33 29.30
C ALA A 733 -16.81 -2.74 28.09
N ASP A 734 -16.68 -2.04 26.98
CA ASP A 734 -17.41 -2.31 25.74
C ASP A 734 -16.68 -3.36 24.86
N LEU A 735 -15.42 -3.68 25.18
CA LEU A 735 -14.60 -4.62 24.43
C LEU A 735 -15.00 -6.08 24.74
N PRO A 736 -14.84 -7.02 23.79
CA PRO A 736 -14.85 -8.43 24.11
C PRO A 736 -13.77 -8.76 25.16
N PRO A 737 -13.94 -9.84 25.94
CA PRO A 737 -12.89 -10.25 26.88
C PRO A 737 -11.61 -10.60 26.13
N VAL A 738 -10.47 -10.32 26.79
CA VAL A 738 -9.14 -10.69 26.24
C VAL A 738 -9.11 -12.20 25.97
N PRO A 739 -8.69 -12.61 24.76
CA PRO A 739 -8.61 -14.03 24.44
C PRO A 739 -7.70 -14.81 25.42
N PRO A 740 -8.03 -16.06 25.77
CA PRO A 740 -7.20 -16.85 26.67
C PRO A 740 -5.77 -16.99 26.14
N ASN A 741 -4.78 -16.80 27.02
CA ASN A 741 -3.35 -16.84 26.69
C ASN A 741 -2.92 -15.83 25.61
N PHE A 742 -3.60 -14.69 25.52
CA PHE A 742 -3.21 -13.63 24.60
C PHE A 742 -1.82 -13.09 25.03
N PRO A 743 -0.88 -12.88 24.09
CA PRO A 743 0.47 -12.44 24.39
C PRO A 743 0.50 -11.05 25.05
N THR A 744 1.36 -10.89 26.03
CA THR A 744 1.68 -9.62 26.70
C THR A 744 3.10 -9.19 26.39
N CYS A 745 3.36 -7.88 26.35
CA CYS A 745 4.67 -7.29 26.12
C CYS A 745 4.79 -5.99 26.95
N GLY A 746 5.96 -5.40 26.96
CA GLY A 746 6.28 -4.21 27.75
C GLY A 746 7.51 -4.41 28.62
N ASP A 747 7.79 -3.45 29.51
CA ASP A 747 8.94 -3.46 30.39
C ASP A 747 8.78 -4.44 31.57
N HIS A 748 9.88 -5.06 31.98
CA HIS A 748 9.97 -5.84 33.20
C HIS A 748 11.04 -5.23 34.09
N LEU A 749 10.64 -4.41 35.09
CA LEU A 749 11.51 -3.69 35.98
C LEU A 749 11.21 -4.10 37.45
N PRO A 750 11.65 -5.29 37.93
CA PRO A 750 11.45 -5.70 39.31
C PRO A 750 12.20 -4.76 40.25
N PRO A 751 11.75 -4.59 41.51
CA PRO A 751 12.48 -3.83 42.51
C PRO A 751 13.91 -4.35 42.64
N ILE A 752 14.87 -3.42 42.78
CA ILE A 752 16.25 -3.76 43.11
C ILE A 752 16.27 -4.06 44.63
N ASN A 753 16.53 -5.33 45.00
CA ASN A 753 16.60 -5.78 46.38
C ASN A 753 18.01 -5.55 46.95
#